data_5651b90d34f11b4de475ad5e15bdf58d
#
_entry.id   5651b90d34f11b4de475ad5e15bdf58d
#
_cell.length_a   1.000
_cell.length_b   1.000
_cell.length_c   1.000
_cell.angle_alpha   90.00
_cell.angle_beta   90.00
_cell.angle_gamma   90.00
#
_symmetry.space_group_name_H-M   'P 1'
#
loop_
_entity.id
_entity.type
_entity.pdbx_description
1 polymer ?
#
loop_
_entity_poly.entity_id
_entity_poly.type
_entity_poly.pdbx_seq_one_letter_code
_entity_poly.pdbx_strand_id
1 'polypeptide(L)'
;MKVLSSKRRIAAAVVAILLILFLVRPGVSRLKLRIANSISLALARPVAIGSVQLRFLPRPGFDLENVVVYEDPAFGAEPMLRASEVSAAVRLTSLLRGRLDISRLELTEPSLNLVRREDGRWNLEALLERAARTPLAPTAKSKREARPGFPYIEASSGRINFKTGPEKRPYALLNADFALWQESENEWGVRLKAEPLRTDMSLSDTGLLQVNGTWRRAGSLRDTPLQFMVAWDHAQLGQLSKLVSGNDQGWRGDVQMETTLSGTPGALQLVSDTAIHDFHRYDISTSEGLGLAAHCEAKYSSAEGMMREIFCSAPVGNGMITLHGDSGKPGLHVLDLAVNLENVPANSVAQLARRAKKDLPPDIVAGGSVQGNFVIKESAASPAGPRFQGHGEIMNLHLQSANSKAELAPGSVPFTLNADQGSNRDPLQHVAFRHSLVEALPASGEMHIDFGPFPLALGRPSAAQVRGWVGRSGYGIAVRGDGEVSHTLRMASLLGLQAVKSGAEGTVKMDLQIAGSWAGNATGNLSGFALPKVTGTVQLRNVRANLQATNGAIEISSAELDLLPDEARVEKFRAQGADAEWTGSMVMPRGCGTPGTCLVHFNLNTDAVGLSNLQEWLASQPRERRWYQVLTPAASNVPSFLQSLRASGKVSAGRLRIHNLVAEHVSAALDLDHGKLTISDMRADLLGGKHRGDWQADFTAASPVYTGNGTLTGISLEQMASTMHDAWISGTGGGTYEITASGKTAGQFWQSAAGSLGFDLRDGVLSHIALASGDEPLHISRWQGRAQLRGGTIKIDKGALVSSAMSYEVSGTASLGQSLDFKLVAGSEAKSAAGTLVYSITGTLAEPRVAVSPAPETQARLKP
;
A
#
# COMPACT_ATOMS: atom_id res chain seq x y z
N MET A 1 -70.36 78.55 -16.63
CA MET A 1 -70.98 77.59 -15.66
C MET A 1 -71.28 76.14 -16.16
N LYS A 2 -70.90 75.72 -17.37
CA LYS A 2 -71.20 74.34 -17.87
C LYS A 2 -70.10 73.29 -17.68
N VAL A 3 -68.85 73.68 -17.40
CA VAL A 3 -67.72 72.79 -17.27
C VAL A 3 -67.59 72.16 -15.83
N LEU A 4 -68.11 72.89 -14.82
CA LEU A 4 -68.10 72.43 -13.44
C LEU A 4 -69.14 71.38 -13.13
N SER A 5 -70.23 71.33 -13.88
CA SER A 5 -71.27 70.29 -13.76
C SER A 5 -70.85 68.91 -14.36
N SER A 6 -70.05 68.93 -15.41
CA SER A 6 -69.48 67.67 -15.96
C SER A 6 -68.50 66.95 -15.06
N LYS A 7 -67.61 67.75 -14.39
CA LYS A 7 -66.65 67.14 -13.43
C LYS A 7 -67.35 66.59 -12.17
N ARG A 8 -68.38 67.23 -11.67
CA ARG A 8 -69.22 66.70 -10.59
C ARG A 8 -69.99 65.45 -10.96
N ARG A 9 -70.50 65.39 -12.20
CA ARG A 9 -71.17 64.12 -12.70
C ARG A 9 -70.18 63.01 -12.91
N ILE A 10 -68.98 63.27 -13.41
CA ILE A 10 -67.91 62.25 -13.52
C ILE A 10 -67.47 61.78 -12.16
N ALA A 11 -67.23 62.71 -11.21
CA ALA A 11 -66.91 62.40 -9.84
C ALA A 11 -68.04 61.59 -9.14
N ALA A 12 -69.28 61.96 -9.32
CA ALA A 12 -70.41 61.17 -8.81
C ALA A 12 -70.58 59.80 -9.47
N ALA A 13 -70.32 59.75 -10.76
CA ALA A 13 -70.27 58.42 -11.48
C ALA A 13 -69.14 57.55 -11.01
N VAL A 14 -67.93 58.13 -10.77
CA VAL A 14 -66.80 57.39 -10.23
C VAL A 14 -67.08 56.93 -8.80
N VAL A 15 -67.69 57.85 -7.97
CA VAL A 15 -68.09 57.48 -6.59
C VAL A 15 -69.19 56.44 -6.60
N ALA A 16 -70.20 56.53 -7.51
CA ALA A 16 -71.24 55.53 -7.66
C ALA A 16 -70.64 54.21 -8.12
N ILE A 17 -69.69 54.21 -9.05
CA ILE A 17 -68.93 52.96 -9.51
C ILE A 17 -68.12 52.40 -8.39
N LEU A 18 -67.47 53.27 -7.60
CA LEU A 18 -66.69 52.78 -6.40
C LEU A 18 -67.62 52.28 -5.31
N LEU A 19 -68.77 52.83 -5.10
CA LEU A 19 -69.80 52.45 -4.15
C LEU A 19 -70.45 51.12 -4.63
N ILE A 20 -70.75 51.02 -5.91
CA ILE A 20 -71.24 49.78 -6.54
C ILE A 20 -70.18 48.66 -6.44
N LEU A 21 -68.89 49.00 -6.67
CA LEU A 21 -67.78 48.09 -6.45
C LEU A 21 -67.61 47.68 -4.97
N PHE A 22 -67.92 48.59 -4.03
CA PHE A 22 -67.89 48.34 -2.60
C PHE A 22 -69.10 47.52 -2.11
N LEU A 23 -70.30 47.82 -2.70
CA LEU A 23 -71.55 47.07 -2.39
C LEU A 23 -71.65 45.68 -3.09
N VAL A 24 -71.05 45.55 -4.25
CA VAL A 24 -70.88 44.28 -4.97
C VAL A 24 -69.60 43.60 -4.47
N ARG A 25 -69.32 43.63 -3.20
CA ARG A 25 -68.43 42.58 -2.66
C ARG A 25 -69.15 41.24 -2.82
N PRO A 26 -68.89 40.46 -3.88
CA PRO A 26 -69.37 39.08 -3.94
C PRO A 26 -68.78 38.45 -2.68
N GLY A 27 -69.58 37.88 -1.86
CA GLY A 27 -69.10 37.34 -0.61
C GLY A 27 -67.89 36.47 -0.90
N VAL A 28 -66.72 36.94 -0.45
CA VAL A 28 -65.40 36.29 -0.75
C VAL A 28 -65.47 34.78 -0.53
N SER A 29 -66.32 34.35 0.35
CA SER A 29 -66.61 32.94 0.61
C SER A 29 -67.29 32.24 -0.57
N ARG A 30 -68.26 32.90 -1.30
CA ARG A 30 -68.91 32.29 -2.50
C ARG A 30 -67.93 32.21 -3.69
N LEU A 31 -67.06 33.21 -3.85
CA LEU A 31 -66.01 33.20 -4.88
C LEU A 31 -65.00 32.09 -4.57
N LYS A 32 -64.56 31.98 -3.33
CA LYS A 32 -63.65 30.94 -2.86
C LYS A 32 -64.20 29.53 -3.20
N LEU A 33 -65.47 29.30 -2.87
CA LEU A 33 -66.11 27.98 -3.17
C LEU A 33 -66.22 27.72 -4.67
N ARG A 34 -66.59 28.73 -5.47
CA ARG A 34 -66.67 28.59 -6.94
C ARG A 34 -65.28 28.29 -7.57
N ILE A 35 -64.23 28.99 -7.12
CA ILE A 35 -62.87 28.73 -7.58
C ILE A 35 -62.40 27.32 -7.16
N ALA A 36 -62.61 26.99 -5.88
CA ALA A 36 -62.22 25.65 -5.37
C ALA A 36 -62.95 24.56 -6.16
N ASN A 37 -64.25 24.66 -6.39
CA ASN A 37 -65.01 23.71 -7.19
C ASN A 37 -64.57 23.66 -8.64
N SER A 38 -64.27 24.77 -9.29
CA SER A 38 -63.76 24.81 -10.65
C SER A 38 -62.41 24.05 -10.75
N ILE A 39 -61.50 24.30 -9.83
CA ILE A 39 -60.18 23.61 -9.80
C ILE A 39 -60.38 22.13 -9.49
N SER A 40 -61.29 21.80 -8.54
CA SER A 40 -61.60 20.44 -8.16
C SER A 40 -62.15 19.62 -9.35
N LEU A 41 -63.05 20.23 -10.16
CA LEU A 41 -63.56 19.61 -11.38
C LEU A 41 -62.49 19.46 -12.46
N ALA A 42 -61.60 20.43 -12.63
CA ALA A 42 -60.51 20.36 -13.61
C ALA A 42 -59.52 19.27 -13.26
N LEU A 43 -59.14 19.16 -11.98
CA LEU A 43 -58.15 18.16 -11.49
C LEU A 43 -58.78 16.83 -11.11
N ALA A 44 -60.12 16.72 -11.02
CA ALA A 44 -60.85 15.57 -10.45
C ALA A 44 -60.30 15.17 -9.04
N ARG A 45 -59.94 16.19 -8.26
CA ARG A 45 -59.45 16.05 -6.90
C ARG A 45 -60.08 17.13 -6.02
N PRO A 46 -60.40 16.84 -4.76
CA PRO A 46 -60.89 17.89 -3.83
C PRO A 46 -59.82 18.96 -3.62
N VAL A 47 -60.24 20.22 -3.62
CA VAL A 47 -59.32 21.37 -3.42
C VAL A 47 -59.84 22.21 -2.27
N ALA A 48 -58.95 22.52 -1.31
CA ALA A 48 -59.16 23.49 -0.26
C ALA A 48 -58.34 24.76 -0.52
N ILE A 49 -58.89 25.92 -0.25
CA ILE A 49 -58.23 27.21 -0.38
C ILE A 49 -58.38 27.96 0.93
N GLY A 50 -57.33 28.53 1.47
CA GLY A 50 -57.31 29.29 2.74
C GLY A 50 -58.03 30.65 2.58
N SER A 51 -57.46 31.50 1.74
CA SER A 51 -58.04 32.85 1.41
C SER A 51 -57.99 33.11 -0.09
N VAL A 52 -58.80 34.04 -0.54
CA VAL A 52 -58.81 34.54 -1.92
C VAL A 52 -58.76 36.08 -1.91
N GLN A 53 -57.79 36.64 -2.58
CA GLN A 53 -57.63 38.09 -2.77
C GLN A 53 -57.76 38.40 -4.25
N LEU A 54 -58.50 39.50 -4.57
CA LEU A 54 -58.65 39.96 -5.93
C LEU A 54 -57.51 40.89 -6.28
N ARG A 55 -56.85 40.62 -7.38
CA ARG A 55 -55.78 41.45 -7.94
C ARG A 55 -56.25 42.14 -9.21
N PHE A 56 -56.09 43.47 -9.29
CA PHE A 56 -56.51 44.23 -10.49
C PHE A 56 -55.32 44.68 -11.32
N LEU A 57 -54.16 44.87 -10.72
CA LEU A 57 -52.93 45.31 -11.39
C LEU A 57 -51.76 44.39 -10.98
N PRO A 58 -50.77 44.16 -11.83
CA PRO A 58 -50.66 44.62 -13.25
C PRO A 58 -51.55 43.80 -14.22
N ARG A 59 -52.01 42.64 -13.80
CA ARG A 59 -52.95 41.80 -14.57
C ARG A 59 -54.12 41.43 -13.66
N PRO A 60 -55.37 41.55 -14.16
CA PRO A 60 -56.53 41.17 -13.37
C PRO A 60 -56.48 39.67 -13.08
N GLY A 61 -56.76 39.30 -11.84
CA GLY A 61 -56.69 37.96 -11.39
C GLY A 61 -57.05 37.80 -9.92
N PHE A 62 -56.67 36.72 -9.34
CA PHE A 62 -56.81 36.46 -7.91
C PHE A 62 -55.64 35.71 -7.38
N ASP A 63 -55.27 35.98 -6.13
CA ASP A 63 -54.25 35.33 -5.37
C ASP A 63 -54.92 34.40 -4.33
N LEU A 64 -54.55 33.15 -4.32
CA LEU A 64 -55.07 32.12 -3.45
C LEU A 64 -53.97 31.78 -2.46
N GLU A 65 -54.24 31.82 -1.18
CA GLU A 65 -53.33 31.44 -0.13
C GLU A 65 -53.68 30.07 0.41
N ASN A 66 -52.67 29.30 0.81
CA ASN A 66 -52.81 27.98 1.40
C ASN A 66 -53.68 27.02 0.53
N VAL A 67 -53.29 26.84 -0.70
CA VAL A 67 -53.95 25.94 -1.62
C VAL A 67 -53.53 24.51 -1.34
N VAL A 68 -54.51 23.62 -1.11
CA VAL A 68 -54.30 22.20 -0.87
C VAL A 68 -55.15 21.40 -1.86
N VAL A 69 -54.48 20.61 -2.69
CA VAL A 69 -55.11 19.61 -3.55
C VAL A 69 -54.99 18.27 -2.88
N TYR A 70 -56.12 17.70 -2.46
CA TYR A 70 -56.11 16.40 -1.82
C TYR A 70 -55.86 15.27 -2.80
N GLU A 71 -55.35 14.19 -2.28
CA GLU A 71 -55.04 13.02 -3.06
C GLU A 71 -56.31 12.08 -3.14
N ASP A 72 -56.30 11.20 -4.13
CA ASP A 72 -57.24 10.08 -4.17
C ASP A 72 -56.89 9.11 -3.02
N PRO A 73 -57.88 8.72 -2.19
CA PRO A 73 -57.64 7.78 -1.08
C PRO A 73 -56.91 6.49 -1.52
N ALA A 74 -57.00 6.13 -2.79
CA ALA A 74 -56.30 4.97 -3.32
C ALA A 74 -54.76 5.13 -3.37
N PHE A 75 -54.24 6.36 -3.27
CA PHE A 75 -52.80 6.70 -3.28
C PHE A 75 -52.30 7.16 -1.89
N GLY A 76 -53.17 7.30 -0.90
CA GLY A 76 -52.85 7.67 0.45
C GLY A 76 -53.61 8.88 0.99
N ALA A 77 -53.32 9.29 2.23
CA ALA A 77 -54.03 10.36 2.93
C ALA A 77 -53.36 11.73 2.80
N GLU A 78 -52.12 11.79 2.33
CA GLU A 78 -51.41 13.07 2.19
C GLU A 78 -51.84 13.80 0.92
N PRO A 79 -51.94 15.13 0.97
CA PRO A 79 -52.32 15.92 -0.20
C PRO A 79 -51.32 15.73 -1.37
N MET A 80 -51.86 15.70 -2.59
CA MET A 80 -51.06 15.63 -3.82
C MET A 80 -50.20 16.90 -3.99
N LEU A 81 -50.80 18.08 -3.71
CA LEU A 81 -50.13 19.37 -3.86
C LEU A 81 -50.50 20.29 -2.70
N ARG A 82 -49.52 20.97 -2.17
CA ARG A 82 -49.67 22.13 -1.30
C ARG A 82 -48.88 23.28 -1.91
N ALA A 83 -49.47 24.48 -1.94
CA ALA A 83 -48.78 25.70 -2.31
C ALA A 83 -49.10 26.80 -1.32
N SER A 84 -48.11 27.57 -0.88
CA SER A 84 -48.26 28.69 0.02
C SER A 84 -49.13 29.77 -0.64
N GLU A 85 -48.85 30.04 -1.90
CA GLU A 85 -49.54 31.04 -2.71
C GLU A 85 -49.71 30.51 -4.16
N VAL A 86 -50.88 30.75 -4.74
CA VAL A 86 -51.20 30.52 -6.13
C VAL A 86 -51.81 31.78 -6.72
N SER A 87 -51.03 32.45 -7.58
CA SER A 87 -51.52 33.58 -8.34
C SER A 87 -52.14 33.14 -9.66
N ALA A 88 -53.38 33.51 -9.89
CA ALA A 88 -54.12 33.20 -11.10
C ALA A 88 -54.41 34.49 -11.88
N ALA A 89 -53.94 34.60 -13.11
CA ALA A 89 -54.27 35.68 -14.02
C ALA A 89 -55.47 35.29 -14.90
N VAL A 90 -56.43 36.19 -15.06
CA VAL A 90 -57.68 35.98 -15.81
C VAL A 90 -57.64 36.70 -17.16
N ARG A 91 -58.23 36.13 -18.21
CA ARG A 91 -58.36 36.77 -19.53
C ARG A 91 -59.45 37.80 -19.48
N LEU A 92 -59.09 39.09 -19.69
CA LEU A 92 -60.04 40.22 -19.71
C LEU A 92 -61.22 40.03 -20.69
N THR A 93 -60.92 39.46 -21.82
CA THR A 93 -61.94 39.21 -22.86
C THR A 93 -63.01 38.19 -22.45
N SER A 94 -62.67 37.23 -21.64
CA SER A 94 -63.59 36.22 -21.09
C SER A 94 -64.37 36.79 -19.91
N LEU A 95 -63.72 37.62 -19.08
CA LEU A 95 -64.39 38.31 -17.98
C LEU A 95 -65.51 39.21 -18.45
N LEU A 96 -65.31 39.98 -19.59
CA LEU A 96 -66.33 40.78 -20.23
C LEU A 96 -67.52 39.94 -20.78
N ARG A 97 -67.30 38.66 -21.03
CA ARG A 97 -68.30 37.67 -21.44
C ARG A 97 -68.93 36.86 -20.28
N GLY A 98 -68.67 37.26 -19.05
CA GLY A 98 -69.11 36.58 -17.85
C GLY A 98 -68.54 35.19 -17.62
N ARG A 99 -67.38 34.86 -18.29
CA ARG A 99 -66.66 33.62 -18.15
C ARG A 99 -65.32 33.84 -17.40
N LEU A 100 -64.96 32.91 -16.54
CA LEU A 100 -63.71 32.96 -15.77
C LEU A 100 -62.66 32.03 -16.44
N ASP A 101 -61.91 32.58 -17.42
CA ASP A 101 -60.84 31.84 -18.11
C ASP A 101 -59.46 32.23 -17.51
N ILE A 102 -58.79 31.31 -16.86
CA ILE A 102 -57.46 31.52 -16.30
C ILE A 102 -56.45 31.40 -17.42
N SER A 103 -55.57 32.40 -17.56
CA SER A 103 -54.52 32.46 -18.56
C SER A 103 -53.16 31.96 -18.04
N ARG A 104 -52.90 32.18 -16.73
CA ARG A 104 -51.65 31.82 -16.09
C ARG A 104 -51.91 31.47 -14.63
N LEU A 105 -51.24 30.43 -14.17
CA LEU A 105 -51.15 30.04 -12.77
C LEU A 105 -49.69 30.05 -12.35
N GLU A 106 -49.39 30.83 -11.30
CA GLU A 106 -48.07 30.89 -10.70
C GLU A 106 -48.17 30.31 -9.29
N LEU A 107 -47.38 29.28 -9.02
CA LEU A 107 -47.35 28.63 -7.72
C LEU A 107 -46.04 28.99 -7.04
N THR A 108 -46.09 29.49 -5.82
CA THR A 108 -44.93 29.83 -5.00
C THR A 108 -44.72 28.72 -3.97
N GLU A 109 -43.49 28.18 -3.91
CA GLU A 109 -43.08 27.11 -3.01
C GLU A 109 -44.05 25.91 -2.96
N PRO A 110 -44.47 25.37 -4.12
CA PRO A 110 -45.34 24.21 -4.10
C PRO A 110 -44.61 22.96 -3.62
N SER A 111 -45.30 22.18 -2.79
CA SER A 111 -44.86 20.82 -2.42
C SER A 111 -45.79 19.80 -3.12
N LEU A 112 -45.19 19.06 -4.06
CA LEU A 112 -45.85 18.05 -4.86
C LEU A 112 -45.46 16.68 -4.39
N ASN A 113 -46.43 15.79 -4.13
CA ASN A 113 -46.22 14.41 -3.79
C ASN A 113 -46.54 13.51 -5.00
N LEU A 114 -45.53 12.88 -5.57
CA LEU A 114 -45.65 11.89 -6.63
C LEU A 114 -45.71 10.49 -5.98
N VAL A 115 -46.91 9.89 -6.00
CA VAL A 115 -47.17 8.62 -5.35
C VAL A 115 -47.33 7.52 -6.39
N ARG A 116 -46.55 6.44 -6.24
CA ARG A 116 -46.66 5.22 -7.05
C ARG A 116 -47.30 4.13 -6.22
N ARG A 117 -48.35 3.51 -6.73
CA ARG A 117 -48.98 2.33 -6.08
C ARG A 117 -48.18 1.05 -6.34
N GLU A 118 -48.51 0.01 -5.62
CA GLU A 118 -47.89 -1.31 -5.80
C GLU A 118 -48.14 -1.91 -7.19
N ASP A 119 -49.30 -1.58 -7.82
CA ASP A 119 -49.65 -1.97 -9.19
C ASP A 119 -48.83 -1.19 -10.24
N GLY A 120 -47.96 -0.30 -9.81
CA GLY A 120 -47.06 0.50 -10.68
C GLY A 120 -47.68 1.80 -11.20
N ARG A 121 -48.95 2.13 -10.91
CA ARG A 121 -49.60 3.36 -11.36
C ARG A 121 -49.21 4.56 -10.54
N TRP A 122 -49.09 5.70 -11.21
CA TRP A 122 -48.77 6.99 -10.58
C TRP A 122 -50.04 7.79 -10.31
N ASN A 123 -50.09 8.54 -9.22
CA ASN A 123 -51.22 9.42 -8.89
C ASN A 123 -51.48 10.50 -9.96
N LEU A 124 -50.52 10.92 -10.74
CA LEU A 124 -50.69 11.84 -11.86
C LEU A 124 -51.15 11.14 -13.15
N GLU A 125 -51.13 9.82 -13.26
CA GLU A 125 -51.40 9.09 -14.51
C GLU A 125 -52.78 9.43 -15.08
N ALA A 126 -53.81 9.47 -14.27
CA ALA A 126 -55.16 9.83 -14.72
C ALA A 126 -55.25 11.28 -15.24
N LEU A 127 -54.49 12.20 -14.70
CA LEU A 127 -54.42 13.59 -15.17
C LEU A 127 -53.65 13.68 -16.50
N LEU A 128 -52.53 12.97 -16.61
CA LEU A 128 -51.72 12.92 -17.82
C LEU A 128 -52.46 12.21 -18.95
N GLU A 129 -53.19 11.10 -18.67
CA GLU A 129 -54.02 10.41 -19.67
C GLU A 129 -55.11 11.35 -20.21
N ARG A 130 -55.77 12.10 -19.32
CA ARG A 130 -56.81 13.06 -19.76
C ARG A 130 -56.19 14.18 -20.61
N ALA A 131 -55.01 14.63 -20.27
CA ALA A 131 -54.28 15.64 -21.02
C ALA A 131 -53.75 15.10 -22.38
N ALA A 132 -53.35 13.79 -22.39
CA ALA A 132 -52.77 13.14 -23.55
C ALA A 132 -53.79 12.62 -24.58
N ARG A 133 -55.01 12.30 -24.14
CA ARG A 133 -56.05 11.72 -25.06
C ARG A 133 -56.52 12.72 -26.08
N THR A 134 -56.62 12.24 -27.31
CA THR A 134 -57.23 13.00 -28.41
C THR A 134 -58.73 13.13 -28.11
N PRO A 135 -59.32 14.32 -28.16
CA PRO A 135 -60.75 14.49 -28.01
C PRO A 135 -61.52 13.70 -29.06
N LEU A 136 -62.55 12.98 -28.67
CA LEU A 136 -63.49 12.38 -29.63
C LEU A 136 -64.03 13.43 -30.57
N ALA A 137 -64.05 13.16 -31.89
CA ALA A 137 -64.56 14.06 -32.90
C ALA A 137 -66.00 14.50 -32.50
N PRO A 138 -66.35 15.80 -32.48
CA PRO A 138 -67.66 16.23 -32.16
C PRO A 138 -68.62 15.70 -33.17
N THR A 139 -69.74 15.07 -32.77
CA THR A 139 -70.82 14.75 -33.64
C THR A 139 -71.38 16.06 -34.24
N ALA A 140 -71.79 16.05 -35.53
CA ALA A 140 -72.05 17.19 -36.41
C ALA A 140 -73.07 18.22 -35.92
N LYS A 141 -73.58 18.14 -34.68
CA LYS A 141 -74.58 19.05 -34.10
C LYS A 141 -74.16 19.80 -32.85
N SER A 142 -72.96 19.63 -32.29
CA SER A 142 -72.55 20.46 -31.14
C SER A 142 -71.98 21.79 -31.67
N LYS A 143 -72.64 22.93 -31.32
CA LYS A 143 -72.07 24.27 -31.46
C LYS A 143 -70.72 24.20 -30.76
N ARG A 144 -69.62 24.55 -31.49
CA ARG A 144 -68.29 24.69 -30.94
C ARG A 144 -68.32 25.69 -29.76
N GLU A 145 -68.54 25.22 -28.59
CA GLU A 145 -68.14 26.00 -27.43
C GLU A 145 -66.63 26.17 -27.48
N ALA A 146 -66.18 27.45 -27.52
CA ALA A 146 -64.78 27.76 -27.44
C ALA A 146 -64.24 27.12 -26.14
N ARG A 147 -63.47 26.08 -26.27
CA ARG A 147 -62.83 25.45 -25.09
C ARG A 147 -61.91 26.46 -24.44
N PRO A 148 -61.95 26.64 -23.13
CA PRO A 148 -60.99 27.46 -22.45
C PRO A 148 -59.58 26.93 -22.76
N GLY A 149 -58.68 27.78 -23.24
CA GLY A 149 -57.29 27.40 -23.50
C GLY A 149 -56.67 26.98 -22.18
N PHE A 150 -55.82 25.99 -22.20
CA PHE A 150 -55.08 25.56 -21.02
C PHE A 150 -54.23 26.74 -20.49
N PRO A 151 -54.24 27.04 -19.16
CA PRO A 151 -53.42 28.09 -18.61
C PRO A 151 -51.92 27.71 -18.70
N TYR A 152 -51.07 28.72 -18.82
CA TYR A 152 -49.64 28.57 -18.56
C TYR A 152 -49.47 28.37 -17.07
N ILE A 153 -48.91 27.23 -16.67
CA ILE A 153 -48.65 26.91 -15.25
C ILE A 153 -47.16 27.06 -15.00
N GLU A 154 -46.81 27.81 -13.99
CA GLU A 154 -45.44 28.01 -13.54
C GLU A 154 -45.36 27.81 -12.04
N ALA A 155 -44.30 27.18 -11.58
CA ALA A 155 -43.97 26.97 -10.19
C ALA A 155 -42.53 27.41 -9.93
N SER A 156 -42.30 28.06 -8.83
CA SER A 156 -40.95 28.49 -8.40
C SER A 156 -40.64 28.00 -7.01
N SER A 157 -39.35 27.62 -6.83
CA SER A 157 -38.80 27.13 -5.53
C SER A 157 -39.60 25.98 -4.93
N GLY A 158 -40.15 25.12 -5.79
CA GLY A 158 -40.97 23.99 -5.38
C GLY A 158 -40.17 22.83 -4.82
N ARG A 159 -40.94 21.86 -4.26
CA ARG A 159 -40.41 20.58 -3.80
C ARG A 159 -41.24 19.46 -4.40
N ILE A 160 -40.56 18.47 -4.99
CA ILE A 160 -41.20 17.25 -5.51
C ILE A 160 -40.74 16.07 -4.68
N ASN A 161 -41.65 15.39 -4.01
CA ASN A 161 -41.38 14.20 -3.21
C ASN A 161 -41.86 12.96 -3.95
N PHE A 162 -41.11 11.89 -3.85
CA PHE A 162 -41.46 10.58 -4.40
C PHE A 162 -41.92 9.64 -3.27
N LYS A 163 -43.01 8.91 -3.50
CA LYS A 163 -43.58 7.94 -2.55
C LYS A 163 -43.96 6.64 -3.24
N THR A 164 -43.97 5.57 -2.50
CA THR A 164 -44.57 4.29 -2.90
C THR A 164 -45.65 3.94 -1.87
N GLY A 165 -46.91 4.07 -2.27
CA GLY A 165 -47.99 4.02 -1.31
C GLY A 165 -47.87 5.08 -0.21
N PRO A 166 -48.00 4.74 1.06
CA PRO A 166 -47.81 5.67 2.18
C PRO A 166 -46.35 5.98 2.48
N GLU A 167 -45.39 5.16 2.00
CA GLU A 167 -44.00 5.31 2.33
C GLU A 167 -43.30 6.36 1.46
N LYS A 168 -42.63 7.31 2.13
CA LYS A 168 -41.82 8.31 1.46
C LYS A 168 -40.50 7.70 1.01
N ARG A 169 -40.21 7.79 -0.26
CA ARG A 169 -38.89 7.42 -0.79
C ARG A 169 -37.84 8.43 -0.35
N PRO A 170 -36.59 8.00 -0.24
CA PRO A 170 -35.53 8.90 0.20
C PRO A 170 -35.19 10.00 -0.83
N TYR A 171 -35.81 10.00 -1.99
CA TYR A 171 -35.51 10.93 -3.09
C TYR A 171 -36.51 12.09 -3.10
N ALA A 172 -35.99 13.28 -3.40
CA ALA A 172 -36.78 14.48 -3.65
C ALA A 172 -36.06 15.41 -4.64
N LEU A 173 -36.81 16.27 -5.31
CA LEU A 173 -36.28 17.40 -6.05
C LEU A 173 -36.57 18.67 -5.27
N LEU A 174 -35.55 19.46 -5.00
CA LEU A 174 -35.64 20.77 -4.35
C LEU A 174 -35.44 21.89 -5.33
N ASN A 175 -35.82 23.10 -4.91
CA ASN A 175 -35.71 24.34 -5.73
C ASN A 175 -36.26 24.10 -7.13
N ALA A 176 -37.37 23.34 -7.18
CA ALA A 176 -37.97 22.93 -8.45
C ALA A 176 -38.75 24.13 -9.08
N ASP A 177 -38.14 24.68 -10.12
CA ASP A 177 -38.80 25.61 -11.03
C ASP A 177 -39.42 24.80 -12.18
N PHE A 178 -40.71 24.86 -12.30
CA PHE A 178 -41.47 24.07 -13.28
C PHE A 178 -42.36 24.95 -14.10
N ALA A 179 -42.44 24.67 -15.38
CA ALA A 179 -43.42 25.32 -16.27
C ALA A 179 -44.09 24.28 -17.17
N LEU A 180 -45.40 24.44 -17.34
CA LEU A 180 -46.23 23.59 -18.18
C LEU A 180 -47.17 24.47 -19.03
N TRP A 181 -47.17 24.30 -20.33
CA TRP A 181 -48.01 25.08 -21.24
C TRP A 181 -48.50 24.22 -22.39
N GLN A 182 -49.55 24.70 -23.01
CA GLN A 182 -50.10 24.13 -24.22
C GLN A 182 -49.61 24.97 -25.41
N GLU A 183 -48.78 24.35 -26.27
CA GLU A 183 -48.19 25.02 -27.43
C GLU A 183 -49.16 25.08 -28.59
N SER A 184 -49.92 24.02 -28.83
CA SER A 184 -51.00 23.90 -29.79
C SER A 184 -52.14 23.08 -29.22
N GLU A 185 -53.25 22.91 -29.93
CA GLU A 185 -54.42 22.12 -29.46
C GLU A 185 -54.04 20.71 -28.98
N ASN A 186 -53.02 20.11 -29.62
CA ASN A 186 -52.59 18.75 -29.37
C ASN A 186 -51.14 18.60 -28.82
N GLU A 187 -50.45 19.71 -28.59
CA GLU A 187 -49.06 19.73 -28.18
C GLU A 187 -48.85 20.50 -26.88
N TRP A 188 -48.09 19.89 -25.98
CA TRP A 188 -47.78 20.40 -24.67
C TRP A 188 -46.28 20.57 -24.51
N GLY A 189 -45.88 21.63 -23.83
CA GLY A 189 -44.50 21.86 -23.47
C GLY A 189 -44.31 21.80 -21.97
N VAL A 190 -43.15 21.30 -21.56
CA VAL A 190 -42.71 21.27 -20.15
C VAL A 190 -41.27 21.73 -20.01
N ARG A 191 -41.00 22.42 -18.91
CA ARG A 191 -39.66 22.74 -18.45
C ARG A 191 -39.59 22.54 -16.95
N LEU A 192 -38.58 21.86 -16.51
CA LEU A 192 -38.27 21.64 -15.10
C LEU A 192 -36.79 21.96 -14.87
N LYS A 193 -36.49 22.64 -13.80
CA LYS A 193 -35.16 22.89 -13.30
C LYS A 193 -35.17 22.58 -11.80
N ALA A 194 -34.33 21.67 -11.32
CA ALA A 194 -34.40 21.24 -9.94
C ALA A 194 -33.06 20.61 -9.45
N GLU A 195 -32.87 20.58 -8.17
CA GLU A 195 -31.74 19.93 -7.52
C GLU A 195 -32.17 18.58 -6.95
N PRO A 196 -31.64 17.46 -7.43
CA PRO A 196 -31.92 16.15 -6.84
C PRO A 196 -31.35 16.04 -5.42
N LEU A 197 -32.13 15.49 -4.51
CA LEU A 197 -31.74 15.32 -3.11
C LEU A 197 -32.18 13.96 -2.58
N ARG A 198 -31.47 13.52 -1.55
CA ARG A 198 -31.89 12.39 -0.73
C ARG A 198 -32.30 12.88 0.66
N THR A 199 -33.49 12.49 1.13
CA THR A 199 -34.09 13.06 2.36
C THR A 199 -33.60 12.37 3.64
N ASP A 200 -32.92 11.25 3.53
CA ASP A 200 -32.37 10.45 4.64
C ASP A 200 -30.91 10.76 4.95
N MET A 201 -30.26 11.62 4.17
CA MET A 201 -28.86 12.04 4.37
C MET A 201 -28.62 13.45 3.88
N SER A 202 -27.55 14.06 4.37
CA SER A 202 -27.08 15.36 3.90
C SER A 202 -26.26 15.18 2.63
N LEU A 203 -26.69 15.85 1.55
CA LEU A 203 -25.99 15.91 0.27
C LEU A 203 -25.75 17.36 -0.07
N SER A 204 -24.63 17.64 -0.73
CA SER A 204 -24.29 18.90 -1.36
C SER A 204 -23.84 18.63 -2.79
N ASP A 205 -23.92 19.65 -3.65
CA ASP A 205 -23.38 19.58 -5.01
C ASP A 205 -23.88 18.37 -5.83
N THR A 206 -25.17 18.07 -5.69
CA THR A 206 -25.83 17.02 -6.49
C THR A 206 -26.10 17.44 -7.93
N GLY A 207 -25.73 18.65 -8.29
CA GLY A 207 -25.92 19.22 -9.60
C GLY A 207 -27.32 19.69 -9.88
N LEU A 208 -27.48 20.27 -11.04
CA LEU A 208 -28.70 20.87 -11.53
C LEU A 208 -29.31 20.02 -12.62
N LEU A 209 -30.47 19.43 -12.35
CA LEU A 209 -31.25 18.69 -13.31
C LEU A 209 -32.18 19.64 -14.08
N GLN A 210 -32.10 19.65 -15.40
CA GLN A 210 -32.95 20.41 -16.29
C GLN A 210 -33.67 19.46 -17.23
N VAL A 211 -34.97 19.61 -17.37
CA VAL A 211 -35.80 18.86 -18.31
C VAL A 211 -36.59 19.83 -19.17
N ASN A 212 -36.43 19.75 -20.47
CA ASN A 212 -37.19 20.51 -21.43
C ASN A 212 -37.79 19.55 -22.44
N GLY A 213 -39.05 19.72 -22.80
CA GLY A 213 -39.60 18.84 -23.79
C GLY A 213 -41.07 19.12 -24.15
N THR A 214 -41.50 18.37 -25.10
CA THR A 214 -42.87 18.42 -25.61
C THR A 214 -43.47 17.03 -25.74
N TRP A 215 -44.81 16.96 -25.69
CA TRP A 215 -45.54 15.73 -26.01
C TRP A 215 -46.84 16.04 -26.75
N ARG A 216 -47.29 15.10 -27.56
CA ARG A 216 -48.54 15.22 -28.33
C ARG A 216 -49.60 14.30 -27.78
N ARG A 217 -50.84 14.72 -27.85
CA ARG A 217 -52.00 13.90 -27.49
C ARG A 217 -52.10 12.65 -28.34
N ALA A 218 -52.40 11.54 -27.72
CA ALA A 218 -52.61 10.25 -28.39
C ALA A 218 -53.80 9.51 -27.75
N GLY A 219 -54.13 8.35 -28.25
CA GLY A 219 -55.19 7.50 -27.75
C GLY A 219 -54.95 6.95 -26.36
N SER A 220 -53.69 6.70 -26.01
CA SER A 220 -53.24 6.26 -24.70
C SER A 220 -51.95 6.97 -24.29
N LEU A 221 -51.66 6.93 -22.99
CA LEU A 221 -50.37 7.49 -22.46
C LEU A 221 -49.14 6.77 -23.04
N ARG A 222 -49.27 5.47 -23.31
CA ARG A 222 -48.19 4.65 -23.90
C ARG A 222 -47.85 5.03 -25.32
N ASP A 223 -48.82 5.51 -26.07
CA ASP A 223 -48.68 5.87 -27.48
C ASP A 223 -48.44 7.39 -27.68
N THR A 224 -48.29 8.14 -26.60
CA THR A 224 -48.07 9.58 -26.59
C THR A 224 -46.71 9.93 -27.19
N PRO A 225 -46.60 10.54 -28.37
CA PRO A 225 -45.30 10.95 -28.88
C PRO A 225 -44.70 12.02 -27.97
N LEU A 226 -43.45 11.86 -27.60
CA LEU A 226 -42.74 12.79 -26.77
C LEU A 226 -41.32 13.07 -27.29
N GLN A 227 -40.81 14.21 -26.96
CA GLN A 227 -39.44 14.62 -27.20
C GLN A 227 -38.95 15.41 -25.97
N PHE A 228 -38.03 14.89 -25.23
CA PHE A 228 -37.45 15.50 -24.04
C PHE A 228 -35.95 15.59 -24.18
N MET A 229 -35.40 16.69 -23.68
CA MET A 229 -33.99 16.88 -23.39
C MET A 229 -33.81 16.96 -21.89
N VAL A 230 -32.94 16.14 -21.36
CA VAL A 230 -32.59 16.08 -19.94
C VAL A 230 -31.12 16.42 -19.84
N ALA A 231 -30.80 17.53 -19.20
CA ALA A 231 -29.43 17.91 -18.89
C ALA A 231 -29.22 17.82 -17.37
N TRP A 232 -28.09 17.30 -16.98
CA TRP A 232 -27.68 17.23 -15.58
C TRP A 232 -26.26 17.78 -15.47
N ASP A 233 -26.12 18.95 -14.90
CA ASP A 233 -24.90 19.74 -14.91
C ASP A 233 -24.29 19.85 -13.50
N HIS A 234 -22.97 19.89 -13.44
CA HIS A 234 -22.19 20.16 -12.22
C HIS A 234 -22.51 19.24 -11.03
N ALA A 235 -22.74 17.97 -11.30
CA ALA A 235 -22.99 17.00 -10.25
C ALA A 235 -21.67 16.35 -9.80
N GLN A 236 -21.35 16.43 -8.50
CA GLN A 236 -20.18 15.77 -7.96
C GLN A 236 -20.38 14.25 -7.90
N LEU A 237 -19.49 13.47 -8.52
CA LEU A 237 -19.62 12.01 -8.66
C LEU A 237 -19.78 11.30 -7.31
N GLY A 238 -19.09 11.77 -6.27
CA GLY A 238 -19.24 11.24 -4.92
C GLY A 238 -20.62 11.47 -4.32
N GLN A 239 -21.22 12.64 -4.59
CA GLN A 239 -22.58 12.96 -4.16
C GLN A 239 -23.63 12.20 -5.00
N LEU A 240 -23.38 12.02 -6.30
CA LEU A 240 -24.22 11.15 -7.14
C LEU A 240 -24.19 9.70 -6.65
N SER A 241 -23.03 9.18 -6.26
CA SER A 241 -22.94 7.83 -5.71
C SER A 241 -23.75 7.69 -4.41
N LYS A 242 -23.72 8.68 -3.53
CA LYS A 242 -24.57 8.74 -2.33
C LYS A 242 -26.05 8.86 -2.70
N LEU A 243 -26.39 9.70 -3.67
CA LEU A 243 -27.76 9.87 -4.14
C LEU A 243 -28.37 8.55 -4.62
N VAL A 244 -27.61 7.81 -5.45
CA VAL A 244 -28.10 6.57 -6.08
C VAL A 244 -28.01 5.37 -5.15
N SER A 245 -26.84 5.10 -4.56
CA SER A 245 -26.57 3.89 -3.77
C SER A 245 -26.72 4.05 -2.27
N GLY A 246 -26.84 5.28 -1.77
CA GLY A 246 -26.86 5.58 -0.35
C GLY A 246 -25.49 5.67 0.32
N ASN A 247 -24.42 5.35 -0.39
CA ASN A 247 -23.06 5.33 0.14
C ASN A 247 -22.09 6.08 -0.79
N ASP A 248 -21.11 6.76 -0.19
CA ASP A 248 -20.00 7.33 -0.96
C ASP A 248 -19.07 6.21 -1.42
N GLN A 249 -19.02 5.99 -2.72
CA GLN A 249 -18.13 5.00 -3.33
C GLN A 249 -16.68 5.48 -3.40
N GLY A 250 -16.41 6.68 -2.92
CA GLY A 250 -15.07 7.25 -2.88
C GLY A 250 -14.59 7.88 -4.19
N TRP A 251 -15.45 7.98 -5.20
CA TRP A 251 -15.11 8.59 -6.48
C TRP A 251 -15.40 10.09 -6.46
N ARG A 252 -14.59 10.85 -7.17
CA ARG A 252 -14.70 12.30 -7.34
C ARG A 252 -14.62 12.64 -8.82
N GLY A 253 -15.17 13.77 -9.17
CA GLY A 253 -15.24 14.32 -10.53
C GLY A 253 -16.52 15.10 -10.73
N ASP A 254 -16.51 16.03 -11.67
CA ASP A 254 -17.68 16.80 -12.09
C ASP A 254 -18.38 16.09 -13.26
N VAL A 255 -19.64 15.73 -13.06
CA VAL A 255 -20.44 14.99 -14.04
C VAL A 255 -21.34 15.92 -14.78
N GLN A 256 -21.31 15.83 -16.11
CA GLN A 256 -22.23 16.49 -17.04
C GLN A 256 -22.88 15.40 -17.91
N MET A 257 -24.20 15.47 -18.04
CA MET A 257 -24.95 14.51 -18.84
C MET A 257 -26.04 15.23 -19.62
N GLU A 258 -26.12 15.00 -20.89
CA GLU A 258 -27.20 15.46 -21.76
C GLU A 258 -27.86 14.23 -22.42
N THR A 259 -29.16 14.07 -22.22
CA THR A 259 -29.92 12.94 -22.75
C THR A 259 -31.13 13.42 -23.50
N THR A 260 -31.24 12.99 -24.75
CA THR A 260 -32.43 13.20 -25.58
C THR A 260 -33.29 11.94 -25.57
N LEU A 261 -34.59 12.13 -25.25
CA LEU A 261 -35.61 11.10 -25.25
C LEU A 261 -36.60 11.42 -26.36
N SER A 262 -36.80 10.50 -27.29
CA SER A 262 -37.72 10.70 -28.41
C SER A 262 -38.54 9.43 -28.69
N GLY A 263 -39.76 9.60 -29.24
CA GLY A 263 -40.64 8.48 -29.57
C GLY A 263 -41.86 8.42 -28.66
N THR A 264 -42.28 7.22 -28.25
CA THR A 264 -43.42 7.01 -27.35
C THR A 264 -42.97 6.26 -26.09
N PRO A 265 -43.66 6.37 -24.95
CA PRO A 265 -43.32 5.59 -23.75
C PRO A 265 -43.31 4.07 -24.00
N GLY A 266 -44.04 3.60 -25.01
CA GLY A 266 -44.02 2.19 -25.44
C GLY A 266 -42.77 1.80 -26.24
N ALA A 267 -42.15 2.76 -26.95
CA ALA A 267 -40.97 2.59 -27.76
C ALA A 267 -40.16 3.90 -27.78
N LEU A 268 -39.35 4.09 -26.76
CA LEU A 268 -38.58 5.30 -26.53
C LEU A 268 -37.15 5.12 -27.00
N GLN A 269 -36.65 6.06 -27.79
CA GLN A 269 -35.26 6.17 -28.16
C GLN A 269 -34.55 7.14 -27.20
N LEU A 270 -33.40 6.69 -26.68
CA LEU A 270 -32.53 7.47 -25.80
C LEU A 270 -31.20 7.71 -26.52
N VAL A 271 -30.73 8.94 -26.47
CA VAL A 271 -29.37 9.31 -26.91
C VAL A 271 -28.78 10.13 -25.79
N SER A 272 -27.66 9.73 -25.27
CA SER A 272 -27.04 10.34 -24.10
C SER A 272 -25.55 10.60 -24.31
N ASP A 273 -25.12 11.84 -24.07
CA ASP A 273 -23.74 12.25 -23.96
C ASP A 273 -23.41 12.49 -22.50
N THR A 274 -22.39 11.81 -22.00
CA THR A 274 -21.95 11.93 -20.59
C THR A 274 -20.48 12.25 -20.55
N ALA A 275 -20.10 13.24 -19.76
CA ALA A 275 -18.72 13.60 -19.48
C ALA A 275 -18.47 13.64 -17.97
N ILE A 276 -17.31 13.17 -17.56
CA ILE A 276 -16.82 13.28 -16.18
C ILE A 276 -15.49 14.01 -16.24
N HIS A 277 -15.39 15.15 -15.60
CA HIS A 277 -14.18 15.94 -15.51
C HIS A 277 -13.48 15.68 -14.19
N ASP A 278 -12.14 15.61 -14.21
CA ASP A 278 -11.30 15.37 -13.05
C ASP A 278 -11.66 14.12 -12.24
N PHE A 279 -11.83 12.99 -12.97
CA PHE A 279 -12.10 11.70 -12.34
C PHE A 279 -10.93 11.22 -11.48
N HIS A 280 -11.17 10.97 -10.19
CA HIS A 280 -10.19 10.41 -9.25
C HIS A 280 -10.86 9.83 -8.00
N ARG A 281 -10.10 9.07 -7.20
CA ARG A 281 -10.54 8.64 -5.87
C ARG A 281 -10.30 9.75 -4.85
N TYR A 282 -11.14 9.85 -3.82
CA TYR A 282 -11.15 10.94 -2.83
C TYR A 282 -9.82 11.18 -2.10
N ASP A 283 -8.97 10.14 -1.97
CA ASP A 283 -7.68 10.17 -1.28
C ASP A 283 -6.48 10.34 -2.23
N ILE A 284 -6.74 10.58 -3.51
CA ILE A 284 -5.72 10.79 -4.54
C ILE A 284 -5.81 12.23 -5.04
N SER A 285 -4.78 13.02 -4.77
CA SER A 285 -4.64 14.37 -5.33
C SER A 285 -3.74 14.32 -6.56
N THR A 286 -4.22 14.84 -7.67
CA THR A 286 -3.47 14.92 -8.93
C THR A 286 -3.52 16.34 -9.47
N SER A 287 -2.42 16.79 -10.06
CA SER A 287 -2.32 18.13 -10.67
C SER A 287 -2.99 18.22 -12.05
N GLU A 288 -3.24 17.09 -12.70
CA GLU A 288 -3.84 17.01 -14.03
C GLU A 288 -5.23 16.39 -13.95
N GLY A 289 -6.24 17.04 -14.53
CA GLY A 289 -7.59 16.49 -14.64
C GLY A 289 -7.66 15.32 -15.64
N LEU A 290 -8.35 14.23 -15.30
CA LEU A 290 -8.69 13.16 -16.21
C LEU A 290 -10.16 13.33 -16.64
N GLY A 291 -10.40 13.57 -17.94
CA GLY A 291 -11.73 13.58 -18.54
C GLY A 291 -12.10 12.19 -19.05
N LEU A 292 -13.32 11.76 -18.76
CA LEU A 292 -13.95 10.58 -19.34
C LEU A 292 -15.19 11.05 -20.08
N ALA A 293 -15.41 10.58 -21.31
CA ALA A 293 -16.60 10.91 -22.09
C ALA A 293 -17.16 9.64 -22.73
N ALA A 294 -18.48 9.57 -22.82
CA ALA A 294 -19.17 8.46 -23.48
C ALA A 294 -20.43 8.97 -24.20
N HIS A 295 -20.66 8.47 -25.40
CA HIS A 295 -21.88 8.63 -26.15
C HIS A 295 -22.65 7.31 -26.14
N CYS A 296 -23.93 7.34 -25.75
CA CYS A 296 -24.78 6.16 -25.64
C CYS A 296 -26.09 6.33 -26.38
N GLU A 297 -26.51 5.28 -27.06
CA GLU A 297 -27.85 5.15 -27.68
C GLU A 297 -28.54 3.91 -27.14
N ALA A 298 -29.84 3.95 -26.94
CA ALA A 298 -30.61 2.80 -26.51
C ALA A 298 -32.08 2.95 -26.88
N LYS A 299 -32.82 1.84 -26.97
CA LYS A 299 -34.29 1.80 -27.11
C LYS A 299 -34.91 1.24 -25.85
N TYR A 300 -35.83 1.97 -25.26
CA TYR A 300 -36.54 1.54 -24.06
C TYR A 300 -37.99 1.19 -24.37
N SER A 301 -38.43 0.02 -23.89
CA SER A 301 -39.84 -0.41 -23.94
C SER A 301 -40.44 -0.44 -22.54
N SER A 302 -41.41 0.41 -22.27
CA SER A 302 -42.11 0.42 -20.96
C SER A 302 -42.95 -0.83 -20.72
N ALA A 303 -43.37 -1.51 -21.81
CA ALA A 303 -44.14 -2.75 -21.74
C ALA A 303 -43.29 -3.91 -21.22
N GLU A 304 -42.09 -4.01 -21.71
CA GLU A 304 -41.14 -5.06 -21.34
C GLU A 304 -40.30 -4.67 -20.13
N GLY A 305 -40.13 -3.38 -19.88
CA GLY A 305 -39.21 -2.84 -18.87
C GLY A 305 -37.77 -3.10 -19.25
N MET A 306 -37.46 -3.13 -20.53
CA MET A 306 -36.15 -3.43 -21.12
C MET A 306 -35.57 -2.25 -21.85
N MET A 307 -34.29 -2.01 -21.70
CA MET A 307 -33.46 -1.24 -22.63
C MET A 307 -32.83 -2.23 -23.61
N ARG A 308 -33.04 -2.03 -24.88
CA ARG A 308 -32.55 -2.85 -25.97
C ARG A 308 -31.64 -2.05 -26.88
N GLU A 309 -30.84 -2.77 -27.63
CA GLU A 309 -29.93 -2.17 -28.60
C GLU A 309 -29.09 -1.06 -27.96
N ILE A 310 -28.68 -1.28 -26.70
CA ILE A 310 -27.75 -0.35 -26.04
C ILE A 310 -26.49 -0.36 -26.87
N PHE A 311 -26.02 0.80 -27.25
CA PHE A 311 -24.75 1.02 -27.89
C PHE A 311 -24.10 2.23 -27.23
N CYS A 312 -22.94 2.03 -26.56
CA CYS A 312 -22.15 3.13 -26.04
C CYS A 312 -20.76 3.11 -26.65
N SER A 313 -20.22 4.27 -26.91
CA SER A 313 -18.85 4.48 -27.37
C SER A 313 -18.16 5.51 -26.48
N ALA A 314 -16.95 5.19 -26.04
CA ALA A 314 -16.11 6.06 -25.24
C ALA A 314 -14.71 6.13 -25.86
N PRO A 315 -14.30 7.25 -26.45
CA PRO A 315 -12.96 7.42 -26.97
C PRO A 315 -11.95 7.53 -25.83
N VAL A 316 -10.85 6.80 -25.91
CA VAL A 316 -9.77 6.82 -24.94
C VAL A 316 -8.45 6.99 -25.69
N GLY A 317 -7.91 8.20 -25.71
CA GLY A 317 -6.76 8.54 -26.54
C GLY A 317 -7.04 8.32 -28.01
N ASN A 318 -6.28 7.44 -28.68
CA ASN A 318 -6.49 7.01 -30.05
C ASN A 318 -7.25 5.68 -30.18
N GLY A 319 -7.72 5.12 -29.07
CA GLY A 319 -8.52 3.90 -29.02
C GLY A 319 -9.98 4.18 -28.70
N MET A 320 -10.77 3.10 -28.72
CA MET A 320 -12.20 3.14 -28.48
C MET A 320 -12.63 2.03 -27.53
N ILE A 321 -13.49 2.37 -26.59
CA ILE A 321 -14.25 1.39 -25.81
C ILE A 321 -15.69 1.41 -26.31
N THR A 322 -16.22 0.28 -26.72
CA THR A 322 -17.62 0.14 -27.11
C THR A 322 -18.33 -0.83 -26.19
N LEU A 323 -19.59 -0.54 -25.87
CA LEU A 323 -20.48 -1.40 -25.11
C LEU A 323 -21.77 -1.57 -25.92
N HIS A 324 -22.23 -2.80 -26.07
CA HIS A 324 -23.50 -3.08 -26.74
C HIS A 324 -24.24 -4.21 -26.05
N GLY A 325 -25.57 -4.20 -26.18
CA GLY A 325 -26.41 -5.26 -25.66
C GLY A 325 -27.74 -4.77 -25.10
N ASP A 326 -28.27 -5.55 -24.17
CA ASP A 326 -29.61 -5.33 -23.60
C ASP A 326 -29.55 -5.33 -22.06
N SER A 327 -30.43 -4.52 -21.42
CA SER A 327 -30.54 -4.44 -19.95
C SER A 327 -32.00 -4.33 -19.52
N GLY A 328 -32.37 -5.13 -18.53
CA GLY A 328 -33.65 -4.99 -17.85
C GLY A 328 -33.65 -3.82 -16.85
N LYS A 329 -34.87 -3.33 -16.52
CA LYS A 329 -35.02 -2.36 -15.40
C LYS A 329 -34.48 -2.97 -14.09
N PRO A 330 -34.01 -2.15 -13.13
CA PRO A 330 -33.60 -2.62 -11.82
C PRO A 330 -34.64 -3.56 -11.18
N GLY A 331 -34.20 -4.75 -10.75
CA GLY A 331 -35.06 -5.79 -10.17
C GLY A 331 -35.55 -6.86 -11.16
N LEU A 332 -35.33 -6.70 -12.47
CA LEU A 332 -35.60 -7.75 -13.46
C LEU A 332 -34.45 -8.78 -13.57
N HIS A 333 -33.25 -8.43 -13.07
CA HIS A 333 -32.07 -9.28 -13.12
C HIS A 333 -31.76 -9.85 -14.51
N VAL A 334 -31.90 -9.02 -15.52
CA VAL A 334 -31.60 -9.37 -16.92
C VAL A 334 -30.56 -8.38 -17.42
N LEU A 335 -29.37 -8.89 -17.74
CA LEU A 335 -28.29 -8.12 -18.31
C LEU A 335 -27.54 -9.00 -19.33
N ASP A 336 -27.38 -8.50 -20.54
CA ASP A 336 -26.54 -9.12 -21.57
C ASP A 336 -25.80 -8.00 -22.31
N LEU A 337 -24.61 -7.69 -21.83
CA LEU A 337 -23.78 -6.62 -22.36
C LEU A 337 -22.45 -7.18 -22.82
N ALA A 338 -21.99 -6.72 -23.97
CA ALA A 338 -20.64 -6.98 -24.45
C ALA A 338 -19.86 -5.67 -24.52
N VAL A 339 -18.64 -5.70 -24.01
CA VAL A 339 -17.69 -4.59 -24.01
C VAL A 339 -16.52 -4.95 -24.90
N ASN A 340 -16.21 -4.13 -25.88
CA ASN A 340 -15.08 -4.30 -26.76
C ASN A 340 -14.08 -3.15 -26.55
N LEU A 341 -12.80 -3.49 -26.41
CA LEU A 341 -11.67 -2.57 -26.33
C LEU A 341 -10.88 -2.64 -27.64
N GLU A 342 -10.73 -1.52 -28.32
CA GLU A 342 -9.98 -1.43 -29.58
C GLU A 342 -8.86 -0.41 -29.44
N ASN A 343 -7.61 -0.87 -29.52
CA ASN A 343 -6.40 -0.04 -29.48
C ASN A 343 -6.35 0.98 -28.34
N VAL A 344 -6.92 0.66 -27.17
CA VAL A 344 -6.91 1.55 -26.00
C VAL A 344 -5.48 1.73 -25.50
N PRO A 345 -4.93 2.94 -25.44
CA PRO A 345 -3.54 3.14 -25.02
C PRO A 345 -3.30 2.61 -23.61
N ALA A 346 -2.27 1.79 -23.44
CA ALA A 346 -1.89 1.26 -22.12
C ALA A 346 -1.58 2.37 -21.11
N ASN A 347 -1.06 3.51 -21.58
CA ASN A 347 -0.83 4.68 -20.73
C ASN A 347 -2.12 5.28 -20.18
N SER A 348 -3.19 5.32 -20.98
CA SER A 348 -4.51 5.80 -20.50
C SER A 348 -5.08 4.88 -19.42
N VAL A 349 -4.92 3.56 -19.58
CA VAL A 349 -5.29 2.58 -18.56
C VAL A 349 -4.44 2.77 -17.29
N ALA A 350 -3.13 2.99 -17.42
CA ALA A 350 -2.24 3.26 -16.30
C ALA A 350 -2.58 4.58 -15.57
N GLN A 351 -2.95 5.63 -16.31
CA GLN A 351 -3.43 6.89 -15.75
C GLN A 351 -4.72 6.69 -14.94
N LEU A 352 -5.69 5.97 -15.50
CA LEU A 352 -6.92 5.64 -14.79
C LEU A 352 -6.64 4.82 -13.53
N ALA A 353 -5.76 3.81 -13.63
CA ALA A 353 -5.36 2.99 -12.48
C ALA A 353 -4.74 3.83 -11.35
N ARG A 354 -3.86 4.79 -11.66
CA ARG A 354 -3.27 5.69 -10.66
C ARG A 354 -4.30 6.59 -9.96
N ARG A 355 -5.37 6.95 -10.65
CA ARG A 355 -6.46 7.74 -10.07
C ARG A 355 -7.43 6.89 -9.25
N ALA A 356 -7.48 5.60 -9.53
CA ALA A 356 -8.30 4.64 -8.82
C ALA A 356 -7.58 4.03 -7.61
N LYS A 357 -6.23 3.94 -7.64
CA LYS A 357 -5.44 3.28 -6.62
C LYS A 357 -4.27 4.14 -6.17
N LYS A 358 -4.22 4.42 -4.86
CA LYS A 358 -3.12 5.09 -4.19
C LYS A 358 -1.85 4.20 -4.24
N ASP A 359 -0.69 4.84 -4.24
CA ASP A 359 0.63 4.19 -4.15
C ASP A 359 1.12 3.46 -5.42
N LEU A 360 0.41 3.58 -6.54
CA LEU A 360 1.01 3.21 -7.82
C LEU A 360 2.14 4.18 -8.16
N PRO A 361 3.32 3.69 -8.60
CA PRO A 361 4.46 4.56 -8.90
C PRO A 361 4.07 5.61 -9.95
N PRO A 362 4.24 6.92 -9.65
CA PRO A 362 3.82 7.98 -10.57
C PRO A 362 4.73 8.10 -11.80
N ASP A 363 5.94 7.57 -11.70
CA ASP A 363 6.99 7.68 -12.71
C ASP A 363 6.97 6.55 -13.76
N ILE A 364 6.05 5.57 -13.63
CA ILE A 364 5.93 4.50 -14.61
C ILE A 364 5.10 4.99 -15.79
N VAL A 365 5.69 4.99 -16.97
CA VAL A 365 5.01 5.23 -18.24
C VAL A 365 4.77 3.91 -18.95
N ALA A 366 3.53 3.67 -19.37
CA ALA A 366 3.14 2.47 -20.10
C ALA A 366 2.92 2.79 -21.59
N GLY A 367 3.68 2.13 -22.46
CA GLY A 367 3.45 2.13 -23.91
C GLY A 367 2.68 0.89 -24.33
N GLY A 368 2.18 0.91 -25.57
CA GLY A 368 1.38 -0.18 -26.13
C GLY A 368 -0.12 0.09 -26.12
N SER A 369 -0.89 -0.87 -26.56
CA SER A 369 -2.35 -0.78 -26.64
C SER A 369 -3.03 -2.02 -26.09
N VAL A 370 -4.21 -1.82 -25.50
CA VAL A 370 -5.07 -2.87 -24.95
C VAL A 370 -6.19 -3.16 -25.93
N GLN A 371 -6.41 -4.42 -26.20
CA GLN A 371 -7.58 -4.90 -26.96
C GLN A 371 -8.22 -6.07 -26.22
N GLY A 372 -9.54 -6.23 -26.37
CA GLY A 372 -10.22 -7.34 -25.73
C GLY A 372 -11.74 -7.29 -25.84
N ASN A 373 -12.35 -8.43 -25.58
CA ASN A 373 -13.79 -8.62 -25.61
C ASN A 373 -14.26 -9.17 -24.28
N PHE A 374 -15.23 -8.51 -23.66
CA PHE A 374 -15.79 -8.87 -22.36
C PHE A 374 -17.30 -8.96 -22.47
N VAL A 375 -17.88 -9.88 -21.71
CA VAL A 375 -19.32 -10.09 -21.66
C VAL A 375 -19.78 -10.05 -20.21
N ILE A 376 -20.87 -9.33 -19.97
CA ILE A 376 -21.52 -9.19 -18.67
C ILE A 376 -22.91 -9.78 -18.81
N LYS A 377 -23.19 -10.89 -18.12
CA LYS A 377 -24.49 -11.56 -18.18
C LYS A 377 -25.10 -11.75 -16.81
N GLU A 378 -26.38 -11.40 -16.71
CA GLU A 378 -27.22 -11.73 -15.55
C GLU A 378 -28.55 -12.30 -16.06
N SER A 379 -29.03 -13.35 -15.42
CA SER A 379 -30.30 -13.98 -15.77
C SER A 379 -31.20 -14.05 -14.54
N ALA A 380 -32.48 -13.77 -14.74
CA ALA A 380 -33.51 -13.89 -13.69
C ALA A 380 -33.59 -15.30 -13.08
N ALA A 381 -33.12 -16.33 -13.79
CA ALA A 381 -33.04 -17.71 -13.30
C ALA A 381 -31.83 -17.98 -12.38
N SER A 382 -30.89 -17.05 -12.27
CA SER A 382 -29.67 -17.21 -11.45
C SER A 382 -29.44 -15.97 -10.60
N PRO A 383 -29.92 -15.92 -9.38
CA PRO A 383 -29.86 -14.74 -8.49
C PRO A 383 -28.46 -14.46 -7.93
N ALA A 384 -27.42 -15.13 -8.41
CA ALA A 384 -26.05 -14.96 -7.95
C ALA A 384 -25.38 -13.63 -8.39
N GLY A 385 -26.12 -12.77 -9.10
CA GLY A 385 -25.62 -11.50 -9.62
C GLY A 385 -24.96 -11.62 -11.01
N PRO A 386 -24.47 -10.50 -11.58
CA PRO A 386 -23.89 -10.46 -12.90
C PRO A 386 -22.58 -11.26 -12.99
N ARG A 387 -22.43 -12.02 -14.07
CA ARG A 387 -21.23 -12.77 -14.41
C ARG A 387 -20.40 -11.98 -15.41
N PHE A 388 -19.12 -11.86 -15.14
CA PHE A 388 -18.16 -11.18 -15.99
C PHE A 388 -17.22 -12.21 -16.59
N GLN A 389 -17.07 -12.19 -17.89
CA GLN A 389 -16.14 -13.07 -18.61
C GLN A 389 -15.54 -12.31 -19.78
N GLY A 390 -14.31 -12.62 -20.13
CA GLY A 390 -13.70 -12.00 -21.30
C GLY A 390 -12.23 -12.35 -21.43
N HIS A 391 -11.68 -11.98 -22.53
CA HIS A 391 -10.27 -12.12 -22.82
C HIS A 391 -9.78 -10.90 -23.58
N GLY A 392 -8.50 -10.65 -23.45
CA GLY A 392 -7.85 -9.54 -24.12
C GLY A 392 -6.35 -9.75 -24.19
N GLU A 393 -5.70 -8.79 -24.78
CA GLU A 393 -4.26 -8.77 -24.96
C GLU A 393 -3.76 -7.33 -24.87
N ILE A 394 -2.65 -7.15 -24.18
CA ILE A 394 -1.91 -5.90 -24.23
C ILE A 394 -0.80 -6.07 -25.25
N MET A 395 -0.92 -5.38 -26.36
CA MET A 395 0.02 -5.43 -27.46
C MET A 395 1.17 -4.44 -27.28
N ASN A 396 2.39 -4.87 -27.56
CA ASN A 396 3.60 -4.03 -27.50
C ASN A 396 3.73 -3.32 -26.13
N LEU A 397 3.43 -4.05 -25.06
CA LEU A 397 3.56 -3.49 -23.73
C LEU A 397 5.01 -3.09 -23.44
N HIS A 398 5.18 -1.87 -23.02
CA HIS A 398 6.46 -1.28 -22.71
C HIS A 398 6.29 -0.38 -21.47
N LEU A 399 6.92 -0.76 -20.38
CA LEU A 399 6.88 -0.01 -19.13
C LEU A 399 8.25 0.59 -18.87
N GLN A 400 8.29 1.88 -18.60
CA GLN A 400 9.51 2.60 -18.24
C GLN A 400 9.32 3.33 -16.92
N SER A 401 10.34 3.31 -16.07
CA SER A 401 10.42 4.14 -14.88
C SER A 401 11.56 5.14 -15.01
N ALA A 402 11.25 6.41 -14.92
CA ALA A 402 12.25 7.47 -14.96
C ALA A 402 13.22 7.42 -13.77
N ASN A 403 12.72 7.06 -12.59
CA ASN A 403 13.49 7.03 -11.35
C ASN A 403 14.48 5.86 -11.29
N SER A 404 14.06 4.68 -11.71
CA SER A 404 14.87 3.46 -11.66
C SER A 404 15.67 3.23 -12.94
N LYS A 405 15.40 3.98 -14.02
CA LYS A 405 15.91 3.74 -15.38
C LYS A 405 15.66 2.29 -15.85
N ALA A 406 14.67 1.65 -15.28
CA ALA A 406 14.31 0.30 -15.61
C ALA A 406 13.26 0.30 -16.70
N GLU A 407 13.38 -0.67 -17.59
CA GLU A 407 12.50 -0.87 -18.74
C GLU A 407 12.02 -2.31 -18.76
N LEU A 408 10.73 -2.49 -18.99
CA LEU A 408 10.08 -3.79 -19.14
C LEU A 408 9.33 -3.81 -20.46
N ALA A 409 9.75 -4.66 -21.38
CA ALA A 409 9.15 -4.83 -22.70
C ALA A 409 8.80 -6.30 -22.96
N PRO A 410 7.72 -6.82 -22.35
CA PRO A 410 7.31 -8.21 -22.56
C PRO A 410 6.74 -8.46 -23.97
N GLY A 411 6.45 -7.41 -24.73
CA GLY A 411 5.80 -7.50 -26.03
C GLY A 411 4.30 -7.64 -25.89
N SER A 412 3.78 -8.84 -25.99
CA SER A 412 2.37 -9.16 -25.88
C SER A 412 2.05 -9.84 -24.56
N VAL A 413 1.01 -9.39 -23.87
CA VAL A 413 0.53 -9.94 -22.60
C VAL A 413 -0.94 -10.31 -22.75
N PRO A 414 -1.27 -11.58 -22.92
CA PRO A 414 -2.65 -12.03 -22.92
C PRO A 414 -3.24 -11.98 -21.52
N PHE A 415 -4.52 -11.69 -21.43
CA PHE A 415 -5.24 -11.71 -20.15
C PHE A 415 -6.68 -12.18 -20.30
N THR A 416 -7.24 -12.74 -19.23
CA THR A 416 -8.61 -13.21 -19.16
C THR A 416 -9.28 -12.69 -17.91
N LEU A 417 -10.53 -12.25 -18.03
CA LEU A 417 -11.37 -11.85 -16.91
C LEU A 417 -12.23 -13.04 -16.50
N ASN A 418 -12.09 -13.48 -15.29
CA ASN A 418 -12.81 -14.61 -14.71
C ASN A 418 -13.58 -14.18 -13.47
N ALA A 419 -14.86 -14.54 -13.42
CA ALA A 419 -15.62 -14.54 -12.17
C ALA A 419 -15.65 -16.00 -11.70
N ASP A 420 -14.83 -16.35 -10.74
CA ASP A 420 -14.66 -17.72 -10.32
C ASP A 420 -15.94 -18.30 -9.72
N GLN A 421 -16.55 -19.23 -10.44
CA GLN A 421 -17.46 -20.22 -9.87
C GLN A 421 -16.73 -21.57 -9.89
N GLY A 422 -15.89 -21.77 -8.95
CA GLY A 422 -15.44 -22.98 -8.28
C GLY A 422 -15.27 -24.33 -9.02
N SER A 423 -15.23 -24.44 -10.34
CA SER A 423 -15.25 -25.79 -10.94
C SER A 423 -14.47 -26.06 -12.21
N ASN A 424 -13.73 -25.12 -12.79
CA ASN A 424 -12.89 -25.46 -13.95
C ASN A 424 -11.52 -24.76 -13.86
N ARG A 425 -10.74 -25.16 -12.88
CA ARG A 425 -9.31 -24.85 -12.85
C ARG A 425 -8.62 -25.73 -13.89
N ASP A 426 -7.97 -25.10 -14.86
CA ASP A 426 -7.10 -25.79 -15.81
C ASP A 426 -6.10 -26.65 -15.02
N PRO A 427 -6.01 -27.98 -15.29
CA PRO A 427 -5.08 -28.89 -14.61
C PRO A 427 -3.61 -28.44 -14.72
N LEU A 428 -3.26 -27.58 -15.68
CA LEU A 428 -1.92 -27.02 -15.82
C LEU A 428 -1.56 -25.99 -14.72
N GLN A 429 -2.54 -25.49 -13.96
CA GLN A 429 -2.28 -24.66 -12.77
C GLN A 429 -1.73 -25.48 -11.60
N HIS A 430 -1.79 -26.79 -11.68
CA HIS A 430 -1.30 -27.72 -10.65
C HIS A 430 0.10 -28.27 -10.87
N VAL A 431 0.88 -27.72 -11.79
CA VAL A 431 2.31 -28.08 -11.86
C VAL A 431 2.96 -27.53 -10.60
N ALA A 432 3.05 -28.42 -9.66
CA ALA A 432 3.51 -28.28 -8.31
C ALA A 432 4.74 -27.38 -8.16
N PHE A 433 4.54 -26.22 -7.58
CA PHE A 433 5.56 -25.67 -6.71
C PHE A 433 5.60 -26.54 -5.46
N ARG A 434 6.73 -27.06 -5.08
CA ARG A 434 6.86 -28.02 -3.97
C ARG A 434 6.43 -27.50 -2.59
N HIS A 435 6.18 -26.17 -2.44
CA HIS A 435 5.79 -25.56 -1.17
C HIS A 435 4.72 -24.48 -1.36
N SER A 436 3.54 -24.70 -0.79
CA SER A 436 2.43 -23.79 -0.51
C SER A 436 1.85 -22.91 -1.65
N LEU A 437 1.08 -23.53 -2.54
CA LEU A 437 0.22 -22.83 -3.52
C LEU A 437 -1.02 -22.13 -2.91
N VAL A 438 -1.33 -22.35 -1.65
CA VAL A 438 -2.61 -21.96 -1.05
C VAL A 438 -2.77 -20.45 -0.85
N GLU A 439 -1.66 -19.70 -0.70
CA GLU A 439 -1.71 -18.26 -0.43
C GLU A 439 -1.70 -17.34 -1.67
N ALA A 440 -1.43 -17.89 -2.85
CA ALA A 440 -1.31 -17.09 -4.08
C ALA A 440 -2.54 -17.16 -5.01
N LEU A 441 -3.66 -17.67 -4.54
CA LEU A 441 -4.91 -17.76 -5.30
C LEU A 441 -5.84 -16.59 -4.92
N PRO A 442 -6.65 -16.09 -5.87
CA PRO A 442 -7.71 -15.13 -5.57
C PRO A 442 -8.72 -15.76 -4.59
N ALA A 443 -9.40 -14.93 -3.82
CA ALA A 443 -10.46 -15.40 -2.93
C ALA A 443 -11.55 -16.12 -3.73
N SER A 444 -12.10 -17.21 -3.18
CA SER A 444 -13.13 -18.00 -3.87
C SER A 444 -14.34 -17.11 -4.22
N GLY A 445 -14.75 -17.12 -5.50
CA GLY A 445 -15.85 -16.29 -6.00
C GLY A 445 -15.49 -14.82 -6.27
N GLU A 446 -14.23 -14.44 -6.16
CA GLU A 446 -13.78 -13.10 -6.47
C GLU A 446 -13.51 -12.92 -7.98
N MET A 447 -14.00 -11.81 -8.53
CA MET A 447 -13.67 -11.40 -9.89
C MET A 447 -12.19 -11.01 -9.96
N HIS A 448 -11.44 -11.61 -10.87
CA HIS A 448 -10.03 -11.35 -11.09
C HIS A 448 -9.67 -11.41 -12.58
N ILE A 449 -8.55 -10.81 -12.89
CA ILE A 449 -7.93 -10.86 -14.21
C ILE A 449 -6.70 -11.77 -14.11
N ASP A 450 -6.70 -12.87 -14.87
CA ASP A 450 -5.52 -13.69 -15.08
C ASP A 450 -4.72 -13.13 -16.25
N PHE A 451 -3.41 -13.04 -16.13
CA PHE A 451 -2.54 -12.57 -17.19
C PHE A 451 -1.36 -13.54 -17.43
N GLY A 452 -0.94 -13.61 -18.68
CA GLY A 452 0.12 -14.49 -19.15
C GLY A 452 -0.36 -15.90 -19.54
N PRO A 453 0.57 -16.86 -19.78
CA PRO A 453 2.02 -16.68 -19.69
C PRO A 453 2.58 -15.76 -20.79
N PHE A 454 3.56 -14.95 -20.44
CA PHE A 454 4.31 -14.14 -21.38
C PHE A 454 5.82 -14.20 -21.11
N PRO A 455 6.67 -14.10 -22.14
CA PRO A 455 8.11 -14.12 -21.99
C PRO A 455 8.62 -12.77 -21.47
N LEU A 456 9.55 -12.83 -20.51
CA LEU A 456 10.23 -11.68 -19.94
C LEU A 456 11.74 -11.82 -20.15
N ALA A 457 12.32 -10.90 -20.93
CA ALA A 457 13.75 -10.88 -21.15
C ALA A 457 14.48 -10.32 -19.92
N LEU A 458 15.26 -11.16 -19.25
CA LEU A 458 16.04 -10.79 -18.07
C LEU A 458 17.56 -10.82 -18.34
N GLY A 459 17.99 -10.37 -19.52
CA GLY A 459 19.39 -10.33 -19.91
C GLY A 459 19.98 -11.68 -20.41
N ARG A 460 19.14 -12.72 -20.52
CA ARG A 460 19.54 -14.04 -21.01
C ARG A 460 18.83 -14.39 -22.33
N PRO A 461 19.43 -15.26 -23.18
CA PRO A 461 18.79 -15.70 -24.41
C PRO A 461 17.45 -16.42 -24.18
N SER A 462 17.33 -17.17 -23.07
CA SER A 462 16.08 -17.79 -22.65
C SER A 462 15.28 -16.80 -21.81
N ALA A 463 14.10 -16.40 -22.29
CA ALA A 463 13.22 -15.54 -21.55
C ALA A 463 12.58 -16.27 -20.34
N ALA A 464 12.48 -15.60 -19.22
CA ALA A 464 11.68 -16.07 -18.09
C ALA A 464 10.20 -16.03 -18.44
N GLN A 465 9.41 -16.95 -17.93
CA GLN A 465 7.97 -16.97 -18.08
C GLN A 465 7.32 -16.31 -16.88
N VAL A 466 6.40 -15.38 -17.18
CA VAL A 466 5.62 -14.66 -16.16
C VAL A 466 4.15 -14.92 -16.37
N ARG A 467 3.44 -15.22 -15.31
CA ARG A 467 1.98 -15.33 -15.29
C ARG A 467 1.47 -14.84 -13.93
N GLY A 468 0.21 -14.49 -13.85
CA GLY A 468 -0.35 -14.06 -12.57
C GLY A 468 -1.82 -13.73 -12.66
N TRP A 469 -2.31 -13.18 -11.58
CA TRP A 469 -3.68 -12.68 -11.47
C TRP A 469 -3.71 -11.38 -10.68
N VAL A 470 -4.71 -10.57 -10.95
CA VAL A 470 -5.03 -9.33 -10.23
C VAL A 470 -6.52 -9.33 -9.92
N GLY A 471 -6.88 -9.21 -8.65
CA GLY A 471 -8.25 -9.17 -8.18
C GLY A 471 -8.52 -8.00 -7.24
N ARG A 472 -9.69 -7.99 -6.67
CA ARG A 472 -10.11 -6.94 -5.71
C ARG A 472 -9.35 -7.04 -4.39
N SER A 473 -9.07 -8.25 -3.92
CA SER A 473 -8.40 -8.52 -2.64
C SER A 473 -6.89 -8.39 -2.71
N GLY A 474 -6.29 -8.61 -3.90
CA GLY A 474 -4.84 -8.62 -4.05
C GLY A 474 -4.37 -9.02 -5.44
N TYR A 475 -3.14 -9.51 -5.50
CA TYR A 475 -2.52 -10.02 -6.70
C TYR A 475 -1.57 -11.19 -6.41
N GLY A 476 -1.34 -12.01 -7.43
CA GLY A 476 -0.34 -13.06 -7.42
C GLY A 476 0.43 -13.09 -8.73
N ILE A 477 1.75 -13.18 -8.67
CA ILE A 477 2.64 -13.23 -9.84
C ILE A 477 3.58 -14.43 -9.67
N ALA A 478 3.68 -15.26 -10.69
CA ALA A 478 4.65 -16.33 -10.75
C ALA A 478 5.69 -16.04 -11.84
N VAL A 479 6.97 -16.14 -11.49
CA VAL A 479 8.10 -15.91 -12.39
C VAL A 479 8.99 -17.13 -12.40
N ARG A 480 9.20 -17.73 -13.56
CA ARG A 480 10.03 -18.92 -13.72
C ARG A 480 10.99 -18.78 -14.88
N GLY A 481 12.27 -19.00 -14.64
CA GLY A 481 13.29 -18.96 -15.69
C GLY A 481 14.65 -18.49 -15.21
N ASP A 482 15.49 -18.18 -16.19
CA ASP A 482 16.86 -17.72 -15.97
C ASP A 482 16.96 -16.21 -16.24
N GLY A 483 17.82 -15.53 -15.50
CA GLY A 483 18.05 -14.09 -15.66
C GLY A 483 19.47 -13.68 -15.25
N GLU A 484 19.80 -12.43 -15.54
CA GLU A 484 20.94 -11.73 -14.94
C GLU A 484 20.49 -11.06 -13.65
N VAL A 485 21.30 -11.14 -12.62
CA VAL A 485 20.99 -10.57 -11.30
C VAL A 485 20.69 -9.08 -11.41
N SER A 486 21.50 -8.34 -12.16
CA SER A 486 21.33 -6.90 -12.36
C SER A 486 20.01 -6.52 -13.03
N HIS A 487 19.58 -7.29 -14.05
CA HIS A 487 18.31 -7.07 -14.72
C HIS A 487 17.12 -7.47 -13.82
N THR A 488 17.24 -8.60 -13.12
CA THR A 488 16.21 -9.07 -12.18
C THR A 488 15.99 -8.09 -11.04
N LEU A 489 17.04 -7.51 -10.47
CA LEU A 489 16.92 -6.51 -9.40
C LEU A 489 16.30 -5.20 -9.91
N ARG A 490 16.63 -4.75 -11.12
CA ARG A 490 16.00 -3.58 -11.73
C ARG A 490 14.50 -3.81 -11.97
N MET A 491 14.13 -5.01 -12.45
CA MET A 491 12.72 -5.38 -12.62
C MET A 491 11.96 -5.44 -11.29
N ALA A 492 12.58 -6.00 -10.25
CA ALA A 492 11.99 -6.03 -8.92
C ALA A 492 11.70 -4.61 -8.40
N SER A 493 12.58 -3.65 -8.68
CA SER A 493 12.37 -2.24 -8.29
C SER A 493 11.20 -1.57 -9.04
N LEU A 494 10.95 -1.92 -10.30
CA LEU A 494 9.79 -1.48 -11.07
C LEU A 494 8.47 -1.94 -10.46
N LEU A 495 8.47 -3.15 -9.90
CA LEU A 495 7.31 -3.73 -9.23
C LEU A 495 7.13 -3.24 -7.78
N GLY A 496 7.92 -2.25 -7.34
CA GLY A 496 7.87 -1.71 -5.98
C GLY A 496 8.52 -2.60 -4.93
N LEU A 497 9.21 -3.66 -5.35
CA LEU A 497 10.04 -4.45 -4.44
C LEU A 497 11.30 -3.63 -4.11
N GLN A 498 11.62 -3.49 -2.82
CA GLN A 498 12.85 -2.82 -2.41
C GLN A 498 14.04 -3.64 -2.91
N ALA A 499 14.53 -3.31 -4.09
CA ALA A 499 15.75 -3.91 -4.60
C ALA A 499 16.93 -3.41 -3.80
N VAL A 500 17.80 -4.32 -3.39
CA VAL A 500 19.09 -3.98 -2.80
C VAL A 500 19.82 -3.09 -3.81
N LYS A 501 20.15 -1.87 -3.43
CA LYS A 501 20.93 -0.92 -4.26
C LYS A 501 22.39 -1.38 -4.39
N SER A 502 22.62 -2.65 -4.66
CA SER A 502 23.97 -3.21 -4.89
C SER A 502 24.15 -3.43 -6.37
N GLY A 503 25.24 -2.93 -6.92
CA GLY A 503 25.70 -3.33 -8.24
C GLY A 503 26.08 -4.81 -8.21
N ALA A 504 25.10 -5.69 -8.34
CA ALA A 504 25.31 -7.13 -8.37
C ALA A 504 25.28 -7.62 -9.82
N GLU A 505 26.27 -8.39 -10.20
CA GLU A 505 26.40 -9.04 -11.50
C GLU A 505 26.36 -10.55 -11.32
N GLY A 506 26.01 -11.30 -12.36
CA GLY A 506 25.94 -12.76 -12.33
C GLY A 506 24.61 -13.28 -12.81
N THR A 507 24.41 -14.58 -12.65
CA THR A 507 23.20 -15.26 -13.16
C THR A 507 22.33 -15.79 -12.03
N VAL A 508 21.02 -15.76 -12.27
CA VAL A 508 20.02 -16.24 -11.35
C VAL A 508 19.05 -17.14 -12.11
N LYS A 509 18.78 -18.31 -11.53
CA LYS A 509 17.64 -19.13 -11.93
C LYS A 509 16.59 -19.03 -10.83
N MET A 510 15.36 -18.73 -11.21
CA MET A 510 14.29 -18.47 -10.26
C MET A 510 13.03 -19.24 -10.58
N ASP A 511 12.33 -19.61 -9.52
CA ASP A 511 10.99 -20.15 -9.53
C ASP A 511 10.26 -19.50 -8.36
N LEU A 512 9.69 -18.31 -8.59
CA LEU A 512 9.20 -17.39 -7.56
C LEU A 512 7.71 -17.18 -7.67
N GLN A 513 7.07 -17.05 -6.54
CA GLN A 513 5.72 -16.56 -6.37
C GLN A 513 5.73 -15.29 -5.53
N ILE A 514 5.08 -14.27 -6.03
CA ILE A 514 4.94 -12.95 -5.40
C ILE A 514 3.45 -12.74 -5.17
N ALA A 515 3.03 -12.60 -3.94
CA ALA A 515 1.63 -12.35 -3.60
C ALA A 515 1.51 -11.11 -2.71
N GLY A 516 0.52 -10.29 -2.99
CA GLY A 516 0.23 -9.09 -2.21
C GLY A 516 -1.27 -8.90 -2.03
N SER A 517 -1.68 -8.38 -0.89
CA SER A 517 -3.06 -8.00 -0.64
C SER A 517 -3.20 -6.47 -0.68
N TRP A 518 -4.36 -6.01 -1.19
CA TRP A 518 -4.69 -4.59 -1.19
C TRP A 518 -5.32 -4.14 0.13
N ALA A 519 -5.70 -5.06 1.00
CA ALA A 519 -6.31 -4.73 2.28
C ALA A 519 -5.28 -4.00 3.16
N GLY A 520 -5.48 -2.71 3.38
CA GLY A 520 -4.85 -1.97 4.46
C GLY A 520 -5.20 -2.64 5.80
N ASN A 521 -4.29 -2.59 6.75
CA ASN A 521 -4.52 -3.07 8.10
C ASN A 521 -5.84 -2.53 8.65
N ALA A 522 -6.55 -3.33 9.44
CA ALA A 522 -7.84 -3.04 10.09
C ALA A 522 -7.85 -1.76 11.00
N THR A 523 -6.79 -1.00 11.03
CA THR A 523 -6.61 0.28 11.75
C THR A 523 -6.95 1.52 10.92
N GLY A 524 -7.62 1.38 9.77
CA GLY A 524 -8.15 2.53 9.04
C GLY A 524 -7.13 3.37 8.25
N ASN A 525 -5.86 3.06 8.28
CA ASN A 525 -4.88 3.66 7.41
C ASN A 525 -4.82 2.90 6.08
N LEU A 526 -5.51 3.43 5.07
CA LEU A 526 -5.47 2.94 3.68
C LEU A 526 -4.13 3.21 2.98
N SER A 527 -3.11 3.59 3.71
CA SER A 527 -1.78 3.87 3.19
C SER A 527 -0.92 2.62 3.29
N GLY A 528 -0.68 1.99 2.16
CA GLY A 528 0.42 1.07 2.00
C GLY A 528 0.00 -0.26 1.40
N PHE A 529 0.67 -0.63 0.30
CA PHE A 529 0.80 -2.02 -0.09
C PHE A 529 1.33 -2.80 1.12
N ALA A 530 0.63 -3.82 1.57
CA ALA A 530 1.27 -4.82 2.41
C ALA A 530 2.51 -5.30 1.66
N LEU A 531 3.66 -5.36 2.33
CA LEU A 531 4.90 -5.83 1.70
C LEU A 531 4.61 -7.17 1.02
N PRO A 532 4.91 -7.30 -0.29
CA PRO A 532 4.57 -8.51 -1.02
C PRO A 532 5.31 -9.70 -0.40
N LYS A 533 4.59 -10.78 -0.19
CA LYS A 533 5.17 -12.06 0.20
C LYS A 533 5.80 -12.68 -1.05
N VAL A 534 7.10 -12.89 -1.02
CA VAL A 534 7.85 -13.59 -2.08
C VAL A 534 8.22 -14.96 -1.57
N THR A 535 7.81 -16.01 -2.26
CA THR A 535 8.13 -17.40 -1.93
C THR A 535 8.69 -18.12 -3.16
N GLY A 536 9.40 -19.22 -2.95
CA GLY A 536 9.96 -20.02 -4.03
C GLY A 536 11.45 -20.25 -3.90
N THR A 537 12.08 -20.66 -4.97
CA THR A 537 13.49 -21.00 -5.02
C THR A 537 14.30 -20.08 -5.93
N VAL A 538 15.51 -19.75 -5.49
CA VAL A 538 16.47 -18.95 -6.24
C VAL A 538 17.82 -19.64 -6.23
N GLN A 539 18.38 -19.90 -7.38
CA GLN A 539 19.74 -20.41 -7.54
C GLN A 539 20.61 -19.31 -8.13
N LEU A 540 21.62 -18.91 -7.40
CA LEU A 540 22.62 -17.93 -7.83
C LEU A 540 23.85 -18.64 -8.38
N ARG A 541 24.45 -18.11 -9.43
CA ARG A 541 25.71 -18.60 -10.00
C ARG A 541 26.61 -17.47 -10.44
N ASN A 542 27.86 -17.51 -10.03
CA ASN A 542 28.88 -16.52 -10.36
C ASN A 542 28.40 -15.08 -10.10
N VAL A 543 27.84 -14.86 -8.91
CA VAL A 543 27.32 -13.56 -8.53
C VAL A 543 28.41 -12.78 -7.80
N ARG A 544 28.70 -11.60 -8.31
CA ARG A 544 29.59 -10.62 -7.68
C ARG A 544 28.77 -9.45 -7.18
N ALA A 545 28.81 -9.19 -5.88
CA ALA A 545 28.05 -8.12 -5.26
C ALA A 545 28.94 -7.28 -4.35
N ASN A 546 28.81 -5.95 -4.47
CA ASN A 546 29.42 -5.02 -3.55
C ASN A 546 28.44 -4.70 -2.43
N LEU A 547 28.69 -5.22 -1.24
CA LEU A 547 27.89 -4.92 -0.07
C LEU A 547 28.29 -3.54 0.48
N GLN A 548 27.33 -2.67 0.72
CA GLN A 548 27.60 -1.32 1.27
C GLN A 548 28.25 -1.37 2.67
N ALA A 549 28.25 -2.52 3.29
CA ALA A 549 28.74 -2.74 4.65
C ALA A 549 30.16 -3.29 4.70
N THR A 550 30.77 -3.69 3.60
CA THR A 550 32.11 -4.30 3.53
C THR A 550 33.02 -3.55 2.60
N ASN A 551 34.34 -3.66 2.82
CA ASN A 551 35.36 -2.99 2.00
C ASN A 551 35.72 -3.75 0.71
N GLY A 552 35.07 -4.88 0.47
CA GLY A 552 35.33 -5.71 -0.70
C GLY A 552 34.07 -6.35 -1.27
N ALA A 553 34.16 -6.77 -2.53
CA ALA A 553 33.09 -7.56 -3.16
C ALA A 553 33.00 -8.95 -2.53
N ILE A 554 31.79 -9.48 -2.47
CA ILE A 554 31.57 -10.90 -2.25
C ILE A 554 31.33 -11.56 -3.60
N GLU A 555 32.02 -12.68 -3.85
CA GLU A 555 31.84 -13.47 -5.06
C GLU A 555 31.17 -14.80 -4.70
N ILE A 556 29.91 -14.96 -5.07
CA ILE A 556 29.12 -16.15 -4.82
C ILE A 556 29.24 -17.07 -6.04
N SER A 557 30.02 -18.14 -5.95
CA SER A 557 30.15 -19.13 -7.02
C SER A 557 28.84 -19.88 -7.24
N SER A 558 28.18 -20.24 -6.15
CA SER A 558 26.85 -20.88 -6.16
C SER A 558 26.13 -20.63 -4.84
N ALA A 559 24.82 -20.40 -4.90
CA ALA A 559 23.95 -20.41 -3.72
C ALA A 559 22.56 -20.89 -4.11
N GLU A 560 21.94 -21.63 -3.22
CA GLU A 560 20.56 -22.08 -3.32
C GLU A 560 19.76 -21.49 -2.16
N LEU A 561 18.76 -20.67 -2.51
CA LEU A 561 17.93 -19.97 -1.57
C LEU A 561 16.51 -20.46 -1.68
N ASP A 562 15.93 -20.83 -0.55
CA ASP A 562 14.52 -21.11 -0.38
C ASP A 562 13.87 -19.93 0.34
N LEU A 563 12.97 -19.26 -0.36
CA LEU A 563 12.18 -18.15 0.16
C LEU A 563 10.86 -18.72 0.70
N LEU A 564 10.76 -18.85 1.99
CA LEU A 564 9.55 -19.27 2.69
C LEU A 564 8.77 -18.04 3.18
N PRO A 565 7.50 -18.15 3.57
CA PRO A 565 6.70 -17.00 4.03
C PRO A 565 7.35 -16.23 5.19
N ASP A 566 7.92 -16.95 6.15
CA ASP A 566 8.44 -16.40 7.40
C ASP A 566 9.96 -16.32 7.48
N GLU A 567 10.67 -17.01 6.59
CA GLU A 567 12.12 -17.03 6.56
C GLU A 567 12.69 -17.14 5.14
N ALA A 568 13.91 -16.66 4.96
CA ALA A 568 14.75 -16.94 3.80
C ALA A 568 15.88 -17.88 4.23
N ARG A 569 15.95 -19.02 3.57
CA ARG A 569 16.94 -20.08 3.88
C ARG A 569 17.93 -20.21 2.74
N VAL A 570 19.18 -20.12 3.05
CA VAL A 570 20.28 -20.49 2.15
C VAL A 570 20.78 -21.86 2.59
N GLU A 571 20.40 -22.90 1.86
CA GLU A 571 20.72 -24.27 2.25
C GLU A 571 22.19 -24.60 2.01
N LYS A 572 22.71 -24.18 0.88
CA LYS A 572 24.11 -24.40 0.49
C LYS A 572 24.58 -23.17 -0.28
N PHE A 573 25.68 -22.62 0.15
CA PHE A 573 26.37 -21.62 -0.63
C PHE A 573 27.87 -21.86 -0.66
N ARG A 574 28.49 -21.35 -1.72
CA ARG A 574 29.94 -21.25 -1.88
C ARG A 574 30.23 -19.81 -2.31
N ALA A 575 30.97 -19.12 -1.48
CA ALA A 575 31.28 -17.70 -1.72
C ALA A 575 32.73 -17.41 -1.36
N GLN A 576 33.34 -16.44 -2.05
CA GLN A 576 34.66 -15.92 -1.76
C GLN A 576 34.55 -14.52 -1.16
N GLY A 577 35.20 -14.29 -0.02
CA GLY A 577 35.26 -13.02 0.68
C GLY A 577 36.35 -13.01 1.73
N ALA A 578 36.99 -11.88 1.99
CA ALA A 578 38.14 -11.77 2.91
C ALA A 578 39.30 -12.72 2.53
N ASP A 579 39.57 -12.90 1.25
CA ASP A 579 40.57 -13.85 0.69
C ASP A 579 40.36 -15.30 1.14
N ALA A 580 39.14 -15.66 1.50
CA ALA A 580 38.78 -17.00 1.92
C ALA A 580 37.55 -17.52 1.16
N GLU A 581 37.51 -18.82 0.90
CA GLU A 581 36.33 -19.49 0.41
C GLU A 581 35.45 -19.94 1.59
N TRP A 582 34.20 -19.51 1.56
CA TRP A 582 33.20 -19.82 2.56
C TRP A 582 32.13 -20.73 2.01
N THR A 583 31.78 -21.75 2.77
CA THR A 583 30.67 -22.66 2.49
C THR A 583 29.78 -22.74 3.72
N GLY A 584 28.52 -23.11 3.52
CA GLY A 584 27.63 -23.28 4.66
C GLY A 584 26.17 -23.07 4.36
N SER A 585 25.43 -22.73 5.40
CA SER A 585 24.01 -22.45 5.36
C SER A 585 23.68 -21.23 6.20
N MET A 586 22.56 -20.58 5.87
CA MET A 586 22.07 -19.40 6.59
C MET A 586 20.55 -19.39 6.59
N VAL A 587 19.95 -18.98 7.70
CA VAL A 587 18.51 -18.78 7.84
C VAL A 587 18.28 -17.39 8.37
N MET A 588 17.49 -16.61 7.63
CA MET A 588 17.14 -15.24 7.98
C MET A 588 15.62 -15.12 8.11
N PRO A 589 15.09 -14.86 9.30
CA PRO A 589 13.67 -14.59 9.49
C PRO A 589 13.21 -13.37 8.69
N ARG A 590 11.97 -13.39 8.22
CA ARG A 590 11.34 -12.31 7.46
C ARG A 590 10.28 -11.63 8.32
N GLY A 591 9.91 -10.41 7.96
CA GLY A 591 8.85 -9.68 8.67
C GLY A 591 9.30 -8.94 9.93
N CYS A 592 10.60 -8.83 10.19
CA CYS A 592 11.12 -8.00 11.27
C CYS A 592 10.98 -6.51 10.91
N GLY A 593 10.31 -5.75 11.75
CA GLY A 593 9.94 -4.35 11.48
C GLY A 593 11.11 -3.39 11.27
N THR A 594 12.29 -3.72 11.79
CA THR A 594 13.52 -2.95 11.62
C THR A 594 14.72 -3.87 11.41
N PRO A 595 15.70 -3.48 10.58
CA PRO A 595 16.98 -4.19 10.50
C PRO A 595 17.59 -4.33 11.90
N GLY A 596 18.01 -5.54 12.27
CA GLY A 596 18.57 -5.83 13.60
C GLY A 596 17.59 -6.45 14.60
N THR A 597 16.28 -6.42 14.36
CA THR A 597 15.35 -7.20 15.20
C THR A 597 15.34 -8.69 14.85
N CYS A 598 15.77 -9.04 13.65
CA CYS A 598 15.88 -10.42 13.19
C CYS A 598 17.17 -11.08 13.63
N LEU A 599 17.07 -12.24 14.25
CA LEU A 599 18.21 -13.11 14.55
C LEU A 599 18.52 -13.98 13.32
N VAL A 600 19.67 -13.74 12.69
CA VAL A 600 20.18 -14.56 11.59
C VAL A 600 20.89 -15.78 12.14
N HIS A 601 20.48 -16.96 11.72
CA HIS A 601 21.17 -18.20 12.06
C HIS A 601 22.11 -18.63 10.94
N PHE A 602 23.33 -19.02 11.26
CA PHE A 602 24.30 -19.46 10.26
C PHE A 602 25.16 -20.64 10.70
N ASN A 603 25.67 -21.35 9.71
CA ASN A 603 26.70 -22.36 9.88
C ASN A 603 27.72 -22.18 8.77
N LEU A 604 28.90 -21.66 9.08
CA LEU A 604 29.92 -21.26 8.13
C LEU A 604 31.16 -22.12 8.25
N ASN A 605 31.70 -22.55 7.12
CA ASN A 605 32.92 -23.31 7.06
C ASN A 605 33.88 -22.66 6.05
N THR A 606 35.16 -22.65 6.38
CA THR A 606 36.24 -22.22 5.48
C THR A 606 37.48 -23.10 5.67
N ASP A 607 38.26 -23.31 4.61
CA ASP A 607 39.50 -24.04 4.72
C ASP A 607 40.61 -23.25 5.37
N ALA A 608 40.71 -21.95 5.03
CA ALA A 608 41.70 -21.07 5.59
C ALA A 608 41.24 -19.62 5.59
N VAL A 609 41.47 -18.90 6.67
CA VAL A 609 41.16 -17.46 6.78
C VAL A 609 42.22 -16.74 7.60
N GLY A 610 42.56 -15.51 7.20
CA GLY A 610 43.40 -14.58 7.93
C GLY A 610 42.57 -13.61 8.78
N LEU A 611 42.87 -13.46 10.05
CA LEU A 611 42.15 -12.49 10.90
C LEU A 611 42.33 -11.07 10.41
N SER A 612 43.49 -10.70 9.89
CA SER A 612 43.77 -9.39 9.28
C SER A 612 42.93 -9.14 8.06
N ASN A 613 42.77 -10.13 7.16
CA ASN A 613 41.99 -10.04 5.95
C ASN A 613 40.50 -9.87 6.26
N LEU A 614 40.03 -10.62 7.29
CA LEU A 614 38.66 -10.49 7.78
C LEU A 614 38.39 -9.11 8.37
N GLN A 615 39.32 -8.57 9.16
CA GLN A 615 39.21 -7.21 9.75
C GLN A 615 39.19 -6.14 8.65
N GLU A 616 40.08 -6.23 7.66
CA GLU A 616 40.12 -5.30 6.52
C GLU A 616 38.86 -5.37 5.66
N TRP A 617 38.33 -6.55 5.42
CA TRP A 617 37.11 -6.78 4.65
C TRP A 617 35.86 -6.22 5.38
N LEU A 618 35.80 -6.39 6.72
CA LEU A 618 34.74 -5.85 7.56
C LEU A 618 34.87 -4.35 7.88
N ALA A 619 36.01 -3.73 7.57
CA ALA A 619 36.22 -2.30 7.80
C ALA A 619 35.26 -1.49 6.93
N SER A 620 34.54 -0.55 7.53
CA SER A 620 33.67 0.37 6.78
C SER A 620 34.49 1.20 5.81
N GLN A 621 34.06 1.33 4.57
CA GLN A 621 34.66 2.28 3.65
C GLN A 621 34.61 3.70 4.26
N PRO A 622 35.73 4.45 4.24
CA PRO A 622 35.69 5.83 4.69
C PRO A 622 34.74 6.61 3.79
N ARG A 623 33.61 7.06 4.33
CA ARG A 623 32.74 8.01 3.62
C ARG A 623 33.52 9.26 3.32
N GLU A 624 33.52 9.73 2.09
CA GLU A 624 34.07 11.04 1.73
C GLU A 624 33.45 12.09 2.66
N ARG A 625 34.27 12.60 3.59
CA ARG A 625 33.88 13.67 4.49
C ARG A 625 33.77 14.96 3.70
N ARG A 626 32.58 15.54 3.69
CA ARG A 626 32.40 16.90 3.21
C ARG A 626 33.25 17.83 4.07
N TRP A 627 33.93 18.81 3.48
CA TRP A 627 34.88 19.72 4.10
C TRP A 627 34.42 20.36 5.42
N TYR A 628 33.08 20.56 5.61
CA TYR A 628 32.48 21.09 6.84
C TYR A 628 32.35 20.07 7.99
N GLN A 629 32.59 18.80 7.72
CA GLN A 629 32.52 17.72 8.72
C GLN A 629 33.90 17.42 9.36
N VAL A 630 34.94 18.14 8.97
CA VAL A 630 36.28 17.96 9.52
C VAL A 630 36.36 18.38 10.98
N LEU A 631 35.47 19.27 11.44
CA LEU A 631 35.42 19.79 12.81
C LEU A 631 34.61 18.93 13.77
N THR A 632 33.91 17.86 13.31
CA THR A 632 33.21 16.93 14.18
C THR A 632 34.12 15.76 14.55
N PRO A 633 34.05 15.26 15.82
CA PRO A 633 34.83 14.08 16.22
C PRO A 633 34.54 12.93 15.26
N ALA A 634 35.58 12.17 14.92
CA ALA A 634 35.46 11.00 14.06
C ALA A 634 34.45 10.04 14.71
N ALA A 635 33.34 9.80 14.02
CA ALA A 635 32.44 8.72 14.40
C ALA A 635 33.24 7.41 14.49
N SER A 636 32.92 6.56 15.45
CA SER A 636 33.60 5.30 15.71
C SER A 636 33.80 4.52 14.38
N ASN A 637 35.01 4.02 14.14
CA ASN A 637 35.35 3.16 13.00
C ASN A 637 34.73 1.74 13.12
N VAL A 638 33.72 1.58 13.95
CA VAL A 638 33.01 0.31 14.06
C VAL A 638 32.11 0.17 12.86
N PRO A 639 32.14 -0.95 12.13
CA PRO A 639 31.24 -1.19 11.03
C PRO A 639 29.81 -1.01 11.50
N SER A 640 29.07 -0.07 10.91
CA SER A 640 27.68 0.23 11.27
C SER A 640 26.79 -1.02 11.10
N PHE A 641 27.22 -1.93 10.28
CA PHE A 641 26.61 -3.24 10.02
C PHE A 641 26.65 -4.15 11.28
N LEU A 642 27.81 -4.26 11.99
CA LEU A 642 27.89 -5.09 13.21
C LEU A 642 27.02 -4.54 14.35
N GLN A 643 26.82 -3.22 14.40
CA GLN A 643 25.95 -2.59 15.39
C GLN A 643 24.45 -2.79 15.09
N SER A 644 24.08 -3.08 13.84
CA SER A 644 22.69 -3.28 13.43
C SER A 644 22.30 -4.74 13.24
N LEU A 645 23.25 -5.68 13.36
CA LEU A 645 23.00 -7.09 13.09
C LEU A 645 22.85 -7.89 14.39
N ARG A 646 21.91 -8.83 14.36
CA ARG A 646 21.82 -9.94 15.32
C ARG A 646 22.04 -11.24 14.58
N ALA A 647 23.02 -12.01 15.01
CA ALA A 647 23.36 -13.25 14.32
C ALA A 647 23.89 -14.29 15.31
N SER A 648 23.47 -15.53 15.16
CA SER A 648 23.93 -16.63 16.00
C SER A 648 24.22 -17.86 15.13
N GLY A 649 25.31 -18.52 15.39
CA GLY A 649 25.64 -19.70 14.57
C GLY A 649 26.98 -20.34 14.94
N LYS A 650 27.41 -21.25 14.09
CA LYS A 650 28.69 -21.93 14.21
C LYS A 650 29.62 -21.54 13.08
N VAL A 651 30.91 -21.38 13.42
CA VAL A 651 31.97 -21.19 12.45
C VAL A 651 33.03 -22.26 12.64
N SER A 652 33.49 -22.80 11.53
CA SER A 652 34.66 -23.69 11.52
C SER A 652 35.66 -23.23 10.45
N ALA A 653 36.94 -23.33 10.79
CA ALA A 653 38.03 -23.02 9.88
C ALA A 653 39.10 -24.14 9.97
N GLY A 654 39.52 -24.67 8.84
CA GLY A 654 40.62 -25.62 8.81
C GLY A 654 41.90 -24.97 9.35
N ARG A 655 42.16 -23.70 8.94
CA ARG A 655 43.30 -22.90 9.41
C ARG A 655 42.89 -21.43 9.64
N LEU A 656 43.20 -20.93 10.81
CA LEU A 656 43.05 -19.49 11.17
C LEU A 656 44.43 -18.90 11.38
N ARG A 657 44.79 -17.91 10.58
CA ARG A 657 46.05 -17.16 10.72
C ARG A 657 45.83 -15.92 11.57
N ILE A 658 46.54 -15.82 12.69
CA ILE A 658 46.51 -14.64 13.55
C ILE A 658 47.96 -14.11 13.61
N HIS A 659 48.30 -13.13 12.76
CA HIS A 659 49.68 -12.65 12.54
C HIS A 659 50.62 -13.83 12.20
N ASN A 660 51.60 -14.12 13.07
CA ASN A 660 52.56 -15.22 12.90
C ASN A 660 52.07 -16.55 13.43
N LEU A 661 50.90 -16.57 14.05
CA LEU A 661 50.35 -17.77 14.69
C LEU A 661 49.32 -18.41 13.77
N VAL A 662 49.40 -19.71 13.63
CA VAL A 662 48.45 -20.52 12.89
C VAL A 662 47.73 -21.46 13.86
N ALA A 663 46.43 -21.35 13.90
CA ALA A 663 45.55 -22.26 14.60
C ALA A 663 44.84 -23.16 13.60
N GLU A 664 44.83 -24.48 13.87
CA GLU A 664 44.21 -25.47 13.00
C GLU A 664 42.94 -26.03 13.63
N HIS A 665 42.06 -26.59 12.79
CA HIS A 665 40.80 -27.21 13.21
C HIS A 665 39.98 -26.29 14.17
N VAL A 666 39.90 -25.00 13.85
CA VAL A 666 39.21 -24.01 14.65
C VAL A 666 37.70 -24.22 14.53
N SER A 667 37.03 -24.26 15.64
CA SER A 667 35.55 -24.27 15.70
C SER A 667 35.06 -23.45 16.88
N ALA A 668 33.96 -22.67 16.67
CA ALA A 668 33.35 -21.86 17.74
C ALA A 668 31.88 -21.64 17.45
N ALA A 669 31.10 -21.41 18.51
CA ALA A 669 29.78 -20.84 18.41
C ALA A 669 29.89 -19.31 18.58
N LEU A 670 29.28 -18.57 17.65
CA LEU A 670 29.29 -17.12 17.63
C LEU A 670 27.87 -16.60 17.90
N ASP A 671 27.78 -15.59 18.75
CA ASP A 671 26.55 -14.83 18.99
C ASP A 671 26.87 -13.33 18.93
N LEU A 672 26.25 -12.65 17.98
CA LEU A 672 26.42 -11.21 17.77
C LEU A 672 25.09 -10.53 18.07
N ASP A 673 25.09 -9.62 19.01
CA ASP A 673 23.94 -8.80 19.39
C ASP A 673 24.32 -7.32 19.43
N HIS A 674 23.93 -6.57 18.40
CA HIS A 674 24.12 -5.11 18.30
C HIS A 674 25.54 -4.62 18.64
N GLY A 675 26.55 -5.31 18.09
CA GLY A 675 27.97 -4.97 18.26
C GLY A 675 28.64 -5.65 19.44
N LYS A 676 27.95 -6.52 20.19
CA LYS A 676 28.54 -7.41 21.18
C LYS A 676 28.66 -8.79 20.59
N LEU A 677 29.89 -9.25 20.43
CA LEU A 677 30.22 -10.58 19.91
C LEU A 677 30.63 -11.49 21.06
N THR A 678 29.92 -12.60 21.23
CA THR A 678 30.29 -13.67 22.13
C THR A 678 30.78 -14.88 21.32
N ILE A 679 31.91 -15.39 21.63
CA ILE A 679 32.52 -16.59 21.03
C ILE A 679 32.58 -17.64 22.11
N SER A 680 31.78 -18.70 21.99
CA SER A 680 31.68 -19.76 23.00
C SER A 680 32.24 -21.07 22.47
N ASP A 681 32.76 -21.87 23.40
CA ASP A 681 33.36 -23.20 23.11
C ASP A 681 34.35 -23.18 21.93
N MET A 682 35.17 -22.12 21.89
CA MET A 682 36.23 -22.02 20.87
C MET A 682 37.25 -23.14 21.09
N ARG A 683 37.43 -23.96 20.08
CA ARG A 683 38.42 -25.04 20.08
C ARG A 683 39.37 -24.83 18.90
N ALA A 684 40.63 -25.09 19.13
CA ALA A 684 41.65 -24.98 18.10
C ALA A 684 42.85 -25.82 18.47
N ASP A 685 43.56 -26.34 17.47
CA ASP A 685 44.87 -26.91 17.61
C ASP A 685 45.90 -25.77 17.41
N LEU A 686 46.72 -25.53 18.36
CA LEU A 686 47.61 -24.38 18.41
C LEU A 686 48.98 -24.76 18.94
N LEU A 687 50.02 -24.43 18.16
CA LEU A 687 51.44 -24.71 18.57
C LEU A 687 51.65 -26.20 19.01
N GLY A 688 51.09 -27.15 18.25
CA GLY A 688 51.19 -28.56 18.56
C GLY A 688 50.33 -29.07 19.74
N GLY A 689 49.64 -28.19 20.42
CA GLY A 689 48.72 -28.51 21.52
C GLY A 689 47.28 -28.11 21.22
N LYS A 690 46.45 -28.04 22.23
CA LYS A 690 45.00 -27.71 22.11
C LYS A 690 44.64 -26.51 22.93
N HIS A 691 43.79 -25.66 22.36
CA HIS A 691 43.14 -24.56 23.01
C HIS A 691 41.65 -24.80 23.15
N ARG A 692 41.06 -24.43 24.26
CA ARG A 692 39.63 -24.34 24.50
C ARG A 692 39.32 -23.11 25.38
N GLY A 693 38.38 -22.27 24.95
CA GLY A 693 38.02 -21.10 25.74
C GLY A 693 36.86 -20.34 25.16
N ASP A 694 36.48 -19.28 25.87
CA ASP A 694 35.40 -18.37 25.48
C ASP A 694 35.95 -16.94 25.38
N TRP A 695 35.41 -16.17 24.43
CA TRP A 695 35.81 -14.79 24.20
C TRP A 695 34.57 -13.91 24.04
N GLN A 696 34.67 -12.68 24.46
CA GLN A 696 33.70 -11.62 24.26
C GLN A 696 34.40 -10.40 23.68
N ALA A 697 33.76 -9.77 22.73
CA ALA A 697 34.22 -8.50 22.17
C ALA A 697 33.05 -7.50 22.15
N ASP A 698 33.22 -6.36 22.78
CA ASP A 698 32.25 -5.27 22.78
C ASP A 698 32.74 -4.16 21.88
N PHE A 699 32.09 -4.02 20.72
CA PHE A 699 32.36 -3.01 19.71
C PHE A 699 31.51 -1.76 19.90
N THR A 700 30.67 -1.65 20.91
CA THR A 700 29.81 -0.49 21.15
C THR A 700 30.58 0.68 21.79
N ALA A 701 31.70 0.40 22.46
CA ALA A 701 32.54 1.39 23.07
C ALA A 701 33.43 2.12 22.04
N ALA A 702 33.92 3.29 22.38
CA ALA A 702 34.84 4.08 21.56
C ALA A 702 36.13 3.32 21.17
N SER A 703 36.60 2.46 22.05
CA SER A 703 37.65 1.45 21.82
C SER A 703 37.05 0.09 22.13
N PRO A 704 37.14 -0.91 21.23
CA PRO A 704 36.65 -2.25 21.50
C PRO A 704 37.26 -2.83 22.79
N VAL A 705 36.43 -3.52 23.57
CA VAL A 705 36.84 -4.22 24.77
C VAL A 705 36.76 -5.72 24.52
N TYR A 706 37.81 -6.44 24.84
CA TYR A 706 37.92 -7.87 24.69
C TYR A 706 38.08 -8.54 26.06
N THR A 707 37.33 -9.58 26.31
CA THR A 707 37.47 -10.42 27.49
C THR A 707 37.54 -11.86 27.05
N GLY A 708 38.52 -12.59 27.50
CA GLY A 708 38.71 -13.99 27.14
C GLY A 708 39.22 -14.82 28.28
N ASN A 709 38.77 -16.07 28.34
CA ASN A 709 39.26 -17.08 29.26
C ASN A 709 39.43 -18.40 28.50
N GLY A 710 40.32 -19.22 28.99
CA GLY A 710 40.50 -20.50 28.32
C GLY A 710 41.59 -21.34 28.94
N THR A 711 41.78 -22.51 28.31
CA THR A 711 42.80 -23.52 28.69
C THR A 711 43.64 -23.84 27.47
N LEU A 712 44.93 -24.03 27.73
CA LEU A 712 45.94 -24.50 26.79
C LEU A 712 46.48 -25.82 27.29
N THR A 713 46.58 -26.83 26.45
CA THR A 713 47.08 -28.15 26.84
C THR A 713 48.06 -28.71 25.79
N GLY A 714 49.22 -29.15 26.26
CA GLY A 714 50.22 -29.78 25.40
C GLY A 714 50.86 -28.84 24.38
N ILE A 715 50.95 -27.56 24.65
CA ILE A 715 51.58 -26.58 23.76
C ILE A 715 53.06 -26.82 23.64
N SER A 716 53.60 -26.90 22.43
CA SER A 716 55.03 -26.90 22.15
C SER A 716 55.63 -25.54 22.45
N LEU A 717 56.45 -25.45 23.44
CA LEU A 717 57.16 -24.21 23.83
C LEU A 717 58.19 -23.81 22.74
N GLU A 718 58.80 -24.80 22.09
CA GLU A 718 59.72 -24.57 20.96
C GLU A 718 59.00 -23.91 19.81
N GLN A 719 57.81 -24.38 19.40
CA GLN A 719 57.00 -23.72 18.38
C GLN A 719 56.58 -22.31 18.83
N MET A 720 56.21 -22.13 20.10
CA MET A 720 55.91 -20.82 20.67
C MET A 720 57.11 -19.85 20.55
N ALA A 721 58.31 -20.30 20.97
CA ALA A 721 59.54 -19.54 20.91
C ALA A 721 59.94 -19.20 19.44
N SER A 722 59.72 -20.09 18.52
CA SER A 722 60.00 -19.87 17.09
C SER A 722 59.13 -18.77 16.49
N THR A 723 57.87 -18.54 16.97
CA THR A 723 57.05 -17.40 16.53
C THR A 723 57.64 -16.05 16.93
N MET A 724 58.49 -16.05 17.95
CA MET A 724 59.24 -14.87 18.42
C MET A 724 60.61 -14.72 17.75
N HIS A 725 60.96 -15.65 16.82
CA HIS A 725 62.21 -15.74 16.11
C HIS A 725 63.42 -15.99 17.07
N ASP A 726 63.20 -16.62 18.20
CA ASP A 726 64.21 -16.97 19.21
C ASP A 726 63.88 -18.27 19.88
N ALA A 727 64.81 -19.21 19.93
CA ALA A 727 64.68 -20.53 20.52
C ALA A 727 65.01 -20.58 22.04
N TRP A 728 64.55 -19.58 22.78
CA TRP A 728 64.87 -19.39 24.19
C TRP A 728 64.29 -20.43 25.16
N ILE A 729 63.25 -21.16 24.73
CA ILE A 729 62.61 -22.21 25.52
C ILE A 729 62.13 -23.38 24.67
N SER A 730 62.31 -24.60 25.18
CA SER A 730 61.74 -25.82 24.61
C SER A 730 60.90 -26.58 25.66
N GLY A 731 60.23 -27.66 25.25
CA GLY A 731 59.40 -28.49 26.10
C GLY A 731 57.89 -28.33 25.83
N THR A 732 57.08 -28.85 26.73
CA THR A 732 55.62 -28.80 26.58
C THR A 732 55.02 -27.94 27.69
N GLY A 733 53.95 -27.20 27.33
CA GLY A 733 53.27 -26.33 28.30
C GLY A 733 51.76 -26.48 28.28
N GLY A 734 51.17 -26.11 29.37
CA GLY A 734 49.71 -25.94 29.48
C GLY A 734 49.37 -24.90 30.48
N GLY A 735 48.13 -24.48 30.50
CA GLY A 735 47.71 -23.45 31.46
C GLY A 735 46.30 -22.99 31.25
N THR A 736 45.90 -22.12 32.14
CA THR A 736 44.62 -21.41 32.10
C THR A 736 44.87 -19.92 32.06
N TYR A 737 44.09 -19.20 31.33
CA TYR A 737 44.18 -17.74 31.24
C TYR A 737 42.81 -17.08 31.37
N GLU A 738 42.85 -15.88 31.95
CA GLU A 738 41.75 -14.93 31.93
C GLU A 738 42.36 -13.56 31.62
N ILE A 739 41.86 -12.93 30.56
CA ILE A 739 42.43 -11.69 30.03
C ILE A 739 41.32 -10.73 29.68
N THR A 740 41.53 -9.46 29.99
CA THR A 740 40.72 -8.34 29.53
C THR A 740 41.65 -7.32 28.87
N ALA A 741 41.27 -6.84 27.69
CA ALA A 741 42.07 -5.88 26.94
C ALA A 741 41.15 -4.93 26.16
N SER A 742 41.68 -3.79 25.72
CA SER A 742 40.98 -2.84 24.92
C SER A 742 41.89 -2.26 23.85
N GLY A 743 41.36 -1.94 22.70
CA GLY A 743 42.14 -1.31 21.64
C GLY A 743 41.73 -1.67 20.23
N LYS A 744 42.15 -0.87 19.27
CA LYS A 744 41.89 -1.04 17.85
C LYS A 744 43.02 -1.75 17.11
N THR A 745 44.23 -1.77 17.72
CA THR A 745 45.40 -2.41 17.15
C THR A 745 46.00 -3.44 18.13
N ALA A 746 46.77 -4.37 17.63
CA ALA A 746 47.45 -5.37 18.47
C ALA A 746 48.34 -4.72 19.56
N GLY A 747 49.04 -3.62 19.22
CA GLY A 747 49.82 -2.86 20.20
C GLY A 747 48.98 -2.28 21.34
N GLN A 748 47.82 -1.65 21.02
CA GLN A 748 46.90 -1.13 22.03
C GLN A 748 46.29 -2.26 22.90
N PHE A 749 45.93 -3.37 22.24
CA PHE A 749 45.43 -4.57 22.93
C PHE A 749 46.44 -5.02 24.01
N TRP A 750 47.68 -5.27 23.67
CA TRP A 750 48.69 -5.74 24.61
C TRP A 750 49.06 -4.69 25.67
N GLN A 751 49.11 -3.42 25.34
CA GLN A 751 49.36 -2.34 26.32
C GLN A 751 48.26 -2.18 27.33
N SER A 752 47.01 -2.48 26.98
CA SER A 752 45.85 -2.40 27.86
C SER A 752 45.56 -3.73 28.56
N ALA A 753 46.20 -4.83 28.11
CA ALA A 753 45.92 -6.18 28.60
C ALA A 753 46.18 -6.31 30.08
N ALA A 754 45.18 -6.84 30.78
CA ALA A 754 45.24 -7.20 32.20
C ALA A 754 44.57 -8.57 32.41
N GLY A 755 45.11 -9.37 33.30
CA GLY A 755 44.55 -10.70 33.53
C GLY A 755 45.42 -11.59 34.40
N SER A 756 45.02 -12.84 34.47
CA SER A 756 45.74 -13.89 35.19
C SER A 756 46.10 -15.07 34.26
N LEU A 757 47.22 -15.67 34.50
CA LEU A 757 47.71 -16.85 33.77
C LEU A 757 48.17 -17.91 34.81
N GLY A 758 47.57 -19.08 34.82
CA GLY A 758 48.07 -20.25 35.47
C GLY A 758 48.84 -21.08 34.46
N PHE A 759 50.05 -21.54 34.75
CA PHE A 759 50.86 -22.29 33.79
C PHE A 759 51.49 -23.55 34.44
N ASP A 760 51.71 -24.59 33.66
CA ASP A 760 52.41 -25.80 34.00
C ASP A 760 53.26 -26.22 32.79
N LEU A 761 54.55 -26.00 32.86
CA LEU A 761 55.51 -26.29 31.82
C LEU A 761 56.27 -27.56 32.22
N ARG A 762 56.60 -28.45 31.28
CA ARG A 762 57.23 -29.72 31.52
C ARG A 762 58.28 -30.04 30.47
N ASP A 763 59.27 -30.79 30.88
CA ASP A 763 60.35 -31.37 30.09
C ASP A 763 60.96 -30.31 29.11
N GLY A 764 61.26 -29.15 29.69
CA GLY A 764 61.74 -28.00 28.94
C GLY A 764 63.23 -27.68 29.19
N VAL A 765 63.76 -26.83 28.30
CA VAL A 765 65.09 -26.28 28.43
C VAL A 765 65.02 -24.77 28.20
N LEU A 766 65.58 -23.98 29.11
CA LEU A 766 65.81 -22.55 28.89
C LEU A 766 67.20 -22.35 28.32
N SER A 767 67.27 -22.22 27.02
CA SER A 767 68.54 -22.26 26.23
C SER A 767 69.50 -21.16 26.60
N HIS A 768 69.01 -19.99 27.01
CA HIS A 768 69.87 -18.81 27.32
C HIS A 768 70.16 -18.65 28.81
N ILE A 769 69.66 -19.52 29.69
CA ILE A 769 69.81 -19.40 31.14
C ILE A 769 70.63 -20.55 31.67
N ALA A 770 71.80 -20.27 32.26
CA ALA A 770 72.64 -21.21 32.96
C ALA A 770 72.75 -20.78 34.45
N LEU A 771 72.44 -21.70 35.40
CA LEU A 771 72.47 -21.40 36.86
C LEU A 771 73.75 -21.92 37.55
N ALA A 772 74.49 -22.85 36.94
CA ALA A 772 75.75 -23.37 37.48
C ALA A 772 76.95 -22.69 36.77
N SER A 773 78.14 -22.83 37.34
CA SER A 773 79.38 -22.27 36.82
C SER A 773 79.89 -22.96 35.51
N GLY A 774 79.07 -23.68 34.81
CA GLY A 774 79.24 -24.21 33.46
C GLY A 774 78.15 -23.71 32.55
N ASP A 775 78.42 -23.59 31.24
CA ASP A 775 77.49 -23.07 30.21
C ASP A 775 76.36 -24.05 29.87
N GLU A 776 75.88 -24.91 30.78
CA GLU A 776 74.81 -25.83 30.53
C GLU A 776 73.49 -25.15 30.71
N PRO A 777 72.57 -25.18 29.69
CA PRO A 777 71.23 -24.60 29.74
C PRO A 777 70.41 -25.17 30.88
N LEU A 778 69.52 -24.38 31.49
CA LEU A 778 68.66 -24.81 32.61
C LEU A 778 67.60 -25.77 32.11
N HIS A 779 67.69 -27.02 32.52
CA HIS A 779 66.72 -28.08 32.29
C HIS A 779 65.58 -27.98 33.29
N ILE A 780 64.34 -27.91 32.76
CA ILE A 780 63.10 -27.81 33.53
C ILE A 780 62.43 -29.21 33.47
N SER A 781 62.32 -29.89 34.53
CA SER A 781 61.44 -31.06 34.65
C SER A 781 60.00 -30.62 34.78
N ARG A 782 59.76 -29.56 35.60
CA ARG A 782 58.42 -28.92 35.69
C ARG A 782 58.56 -27.52 36.23
N TRP A 783 57.81 -26.60 35.61
CA TRP A 783 57.71 -25.24 36.13
C TRP A 783 56.22 -24.84 36.12
N GLN A 784 55.67 -24.63 37.33
CA GLN A 784 54.27 -24.31 37.52
C GLN A 784 54.13 -23.00 38.33
N GLY A 785 53.05 -22.23 38.01
CA GLY A 785 52.85 -21.01 38.75
C GLY A 785 51.63 -20.25 38.28
N ARG A 786 51.44 -19.11 38.92
CA ARG A 786 50.45 -18.12 38.50
C ARG A 786 51.20 -16.82 38.17
N ALA A 787 50.78 -16.24 37.07
CA ALA A 787 51.30 -14.94 36.66
C ALA A 787 50.13 -13.97 36.49
N GLN A 788 50.41 -12.71 36.72
CA GLN A 788 49.54 -11.59 36.48
C GLN A 788 50.03 -10.81 35.25
N LEU A 789 49.17 -10.54 34.30
CA LEU A 789 49.42 -9.67 33.18
C LEU A 789 48.89 -8.28 33.49
N ARG A 790 49.68 -7.23 33.29
CA ARG A 790 49.25 -5.85 33.44
C ARG A 790 50.05 -4.91 32.57
N GLY A 791 49.40 -4.25 31.62
CA GLY A 791 50.04 -3.26 30.77
C GLY A 791 51.27 -3.78 30.02
N GLY A 792 51.19 -4.98 29.46
CA GLY A 792 52.32 -5.63 28.75
C GLY A 792 53.45 -6.18 29.64
N THR A 793 53.24 -6.27 30.96
CA THR A 793 54.17 -6.88 31.89
C THR A 793 53.52 -8.11 32.55
N ILE A 794 54.20 -9.21 32.50
CA ILE A 794 53.88 -10.48 33.17
C ILE A 794 54.64 -10.51 34.52
N LYS A 795 53.91 -10.64 35.61
CA LYS A 795 54.47 -10.75 36.94
C LYS A 795 54.15 -12.15 37.51
N ILE A 796 55.18 -12.84 37.94
CA ILE A 796 55.10 -14.10 38.69
C ILE A 796 55.37 -13.80 40.15
N ASP A 797 54.37 -13.94 41.04
CA ASP A 797 54.56 -13.71 42.46
C ASP A 797 55.21 -14.92 43.12
N LYS A 798 54.79 -16.14 42.79
CA LYS A 798 55.32 -17.41 43.24
C LYS A 798 55.14 -18.47 42.14
N GLY A 799 56.23 -19.03 41.68
CA GLY A 799 56.27 -20.17 40.79
C GLY A 799 57.16 -21.27 41.40
N ALA A 800 56.81 -22.50 41.20
CA ALA A 800 57.67 -23.65 41.59
C ALA A 800 58.34 -24.25 40.35
N LEU A 801 59.64 -24.11 40.25
CA LEU A 801 60.44 -24.66 39.16
C LEU A 801 61.24 -25.87 39.73
N VAL A 802 61.09 -27.02 39.12
CA VAL A 802 61.84 -28.22 39.41
C VAL A 802 62.76 -28.51 38.24
N SER A 803 64.08 -28.46 38.50
CA SER A 803 65.09 -28.88 37.56
C SER A 803 65.57 -30.31 37.93
N SER A 804 66.34 -30.95 37.06
CA SER A 804 66.97 -32.26 37.32
C SER A 804 67.81 -32.29 38.58
N ALA A 805 68.36 -31.13 39.00
CA ALA A 805 69.26 -31.02 40.15
C ALA A 805 68.63 -30.45 41.42
N MET A 806 67.69 -29.54 41.32
CA MET A 806 67.10 -28.74 42.41
C MET A 806 65.73 -28.26 42.15
N SER A 807 65.03 -27.86 43.21
CA SER A 807 63.78 -27.09 43.12
C SER A 807 64.04 -25.61 43.47
N TYR A 808 63.33 -24.69 42.71
CA TYR A 808 63.42 -23.25 42.92
C TYR A 808 62.05 -22.65 43.09
N GLU A 809 61.94 -21.65 43.97
CA GLU A 809 60.82 -20.74 44.03
C GLU A 809 61.17 -19.56 43.12
N VAL A 810 60.31 -19.28 42.06
CA VAL A 810 60.53 -18.29 41.05
C VAL A 810 59.57 -17.14 41.31
N SER A 811 60.09 -15.93 41.32
CA SER A 811 59.31 -14.71 41.36
C SER A 811 59.93 -13.64 40.44
N GLY A 812 59.17 -12.75 39.89
CA GLY A 812 59.76 -11.69 39.06
C GLY A 812 58.81 -11.20 37.97
N THR A 813 59.39 -10.47 37.05
CA THR A 813 58.63 -9.83 35.95
C THR A 813 59.29 -10.09 34.60
N ALA A 814 58.47 -10.22 33.58
CA ALA A 814 58.87 -10.22 32.19
C ALA A 814 57.99 -9.22 31.42
N SER A 815 58.59 -8.35 30.59
CA SER A 815 57.80 -7.48 29.73
C SER A 815 57.62 -8.12 28.35
N LEU A 816 56.52 -7.79 27.69
CA LEU A 816 56.33 -8.14 26.30
C LEU A 816 57.36 -7.48 25.34
N GLY A 817 58.10 -6.50 25.83
CA GLY A 817 59.33 -5.95 25.24
C GLY A 817 60.60 -6.76 25.51
N GLN A 818 60.46 -7.99 25.95
CA GLN A 818 61.50 -8.99 26.19
C GLN A 818 62.43 -8.70 27.40
N SER A 819 62.19 -7.70 28.23
CA SER A 819 62.97 -7.48 29.45
C SER A 819 62.66 -8.48 30.55
N LEU A 820 63.65 -8.93 31.26
CA LEU A 820 63.52 -9.88 32.35
C LEU A 820 64.04 -9.27 33.66
N ASP A 821 63.36 -9.61 34.78
CA ASP A 821 63.79 -9.38 36.14
C ASP A 821 63.17 -10.48 37.02
N PHE A 822 63.88 -11.62 37.09
CA PHE A 822 63.47 -12.77 37.85
C PHE A 822 64.41 -13.09 38.97
N LYS A 823 63.80 -13.62 40.06
CA LYS A 823 64.55 -14.12 41.21
C LYS A 823 64.15 -15.57 41.44
N LEU A 824 65.20 -16.45 41.47
CA LEU A 824 65.06 -17.87 41.74
C LEU A 824 65.72 -18.18 43.11
N VAL A 825 64.90 -18.70 44.01
CA VAL A 825 65.40 -19.07 45.37
C VAL A 825 65.51 -20.56 45.45
N ALA A 826 66.71 -21.12 45.68
CA ALA A 826 66.90 -22.57 45.79
C ALA A 826 66.18 -23.16 47.03
N GLY A 827 65.50 -24.31 46.85
CA GLY A 827 64.74 -24.96 47.89
C GLY A 827 65.59 -25.50 49.00
N SER A 828 64.99 -25.78 50.18
CA SER A 828 65.64 -26.11 51.42
C SER A 828 66.49 -27.39 51.40
N GLU A 829 66.40 -28.23 50.40
CA GLU A 829 67.25 -29.44 50.24
C GLU A 829 68.68 -29.12 49.82
N ALA A 830 68.90 -27.91 49.29
CA ALA A 830 70.23 -27.43 48.84
C ALA A 830 70.87 -26.49 49.89
N LYS A 831 70.68 -26.72 51.18
CA LYS A 831 71.37 -25.95 52.16
C LYS A 831 72.86 -26.35 52.15
N SER A 832 73.62 -25.66 51.29
CA SER A 832 75.11 -25.60 51.45
C SER A 832 75.44 -24.90 52.72
N ALA A 833 76.59 -25.11 53.29
CA ALA A 833 77.14 -24.44 54.46
C ALA A 833 77.18 -22.89 54.32
N ALA A 834 76.85 -22.32 53.16
CA ALA A 834 76.83 -20.90 52.77
C ALA A 834 75.42 -20.24 52.69
N GLY A 835 74.34 -20.93 53.19
CA GLY A 835 72.99 -20.34 53.08
C GLY A 835 72.21 -20.69 51.79
N THR A 836 70.93 -20.19 51.72
CA THR A 836 70.09 -20.44 50.51
C THR A 836 70.60 -19.57 49.36
N LEU A 837 70.87 -20.22 48.20
CA LEU A 837 71.29 -19.49 47.01
C LEU A 837 70.09 -18.79 46.31
N VAL A 838 70.35 -17.55 45.90
CA VAL A 838 69.41 -16.72 45.16
C VAL A 838 70.04 -16.34 43.83
N TYR A 839 69.34 -16.70 42.77
CA TYR A 839 69.72 -16.32 41.41
C TYR A 839 68.89 -15.15 40.99
N SER A 840 69.49 -14.06 40.52
CA SER A 840 68.82 -12.92 39.90
C SER A 840 69.09 -12.94 38.39
N ILE A 841 68.00 -13.05 37.60
CA ILE A 841 68.07 -13.09 36.14
C ILE A 841 67.50 -11.76 35.64
N THR A 842 68.36 -10.95 35.01
CA THR A 842 68.05 -9.64 34.49
C THR A 842 68.44 -9.53 33.02
N GLY A 843 68.07 -8.48 32.29
CA GLY A 843 68.44 -8.27 30.87
C GLY A 843 67.27 -8.55 29.93
N THR A 844 67.55 -9.22 28.83
CA THR A 844 66.54 -9.57 27.83
C THR A 844 66.41 -11.06 27.66
N LEU A 845 65.31 -11.54 27.03
CA LEU A 845 65.14 -12.94 26.67
C LEU A 845 66.29 -13.48 25.82
N ALA A 846 66.81 -12.67 24.89
CA ALA A 846 67.93 -13.02 24.00
C ALA A 846 69.29 -12.99 24.75
N GLU A 847 69.50 -12.06 25.68
CA GLU A 847 70.71 -11.86 26.45
C GLU A 847 70.44 -11.75 27.96
N PRO A 848 70.06 -12.83 28.64
CA PRO A 848 69.85 -12.78 30.09
C PRO A 848 71.16 -12.74 30.83
N ARG A 849 71.18 -11.99 31.93
CA ARG A 849 72.36 -11.90 32.85
C ARG A 849 71.95 -12.56 34.13
N VAL A 850 72.68 -13.56 34.52
CA VAL A 850 72.47 -14.31 35.77
C VAL A 850 73.48 -13.87 36.81
N ALA A 851 73.02 -13.44 37.98
CA ALA A 851 73.86 -13.10 39.11
C ALA A 851 73.46 -14.00 40.30
N VAL A 852 74.41 -14.51 41.03
CA VAL A 852 74.20 -15.35 42.21
C VAL A 852 74.53 -14.58 43.46
N SER A 853 73.70 -14.64 44.45
CA SER A 853 73.98 -14.07 45.79
C SER A 853 73.42 -14.96 46.90
N PRO A 854 74.05 -15.04 48.08
CA PRO A 854 73.48 -15.70 49.26
C PRO A 854 72.19 -14.93 49.72
N ALA A 855 71.19 -15.64 50.13
CA ALA A 855 69.95 -14.99 50.65
C ALA A 855 70.31 -14.21 51.96
N PRO A 856 69.79 -12.99 52.11
CA PRO A 856 69.99 -12.24 53.35
C PRO A 856 69.36 -13.06 54.56
N GLU A 857 70.14 -13.34 55.60
CA GLU A 857 69.61 -13.96 56.83
C GLU A 857 68.52 -13.03 57.42
N THR A 858 67.32 -13.58 57.43
CA THR A 858 66.22 -12.90 58.16
C THR A 858 66.51 -13.01 59.66
N GLN A 859 67.08 -11.96 60.21
CA GLN A 859 67.21 -11.84 61.63
C GLN A 859 65.83 -11.96 62.30
N ALA A 860 65.54 -13.14 62.85
CA ALA A 860 64.42 -13.35 63.76
C ALA A 860 64.56 -12.39 64.94
N ARG A 861 63.83 -11.23 64.90
CA ARG A 861 63.72 -10.41 66.13
C ARG A 861 62.97 -11.24 67.18
N LEU A 862 63.71 -11.88 68.06
CA LEU A 862 63.22 -12.25 69.39
C LEU A 862 62.73 -10.94 70.07
N LYS A 863 61.45 -10.75 70.28
CA LYS A 863 60.95 -9.81 71.25
C LYS A 863 61.03 -10.44 72.65
N PRO A 864 61.45 -9.63 73.66
CA PRO A 864 61.53 -10.05 75.05
C PRO A 864 60.13 -10.35 75.67
#